data_3ac2e3aaece0efeb731a4d0bf7815e8e
#
_entry.id   3ac2e3aaece0efeb731a4d0bf7815e8e
#
_cell.length_a   1.000
_cell.length_b   1.000
_cell.length_c   1.000
_cell.angle_alpha   90.00
_cell.angle_beta   90.00
_cell.angle_gamma   90.00
#
_symmetry.space_group_name_H-M   'P 1'
#
loop_
_entity.id
_entity.type
_entity.pdbx_description
1 polymer ?
#
loop_
_entity_poly.entity_id
_entity_poly.type
_entity_poly.pdbx_seq_one_letter_code
_entity_poly.pdbx_strand_id
1 'polypeptide(L)'
;MSHSKILKCLFLQRQKNTTMKGPHQIYLNKFQQKSLIMEAKDERIIAARRVGKTDGLVAPYVWAASNSMPGMLGAWVAVSRQQGFGKTIPGTMAAMERMFGFTQGIHFGWGRPPKHAQESIFKPKNYDNYIWFANGAGWVLISLSQTASANSYTFSAMVGDEARFFPYKKVTDELMPALSGQTHPLGNINFSDYNPLYKSTRFLSDASLTAKGSWLEKEEEKLEMEVETGPFKGKTYRWVQERLEEYADKVIRYNDLLYNAKKTGHGVHVVNADLRTMIHAVALKMMNHEGAFLIMPNHGKHVTKGMVDMAVNYKLVPQEDAELIYDYEYLITPEEDFEMQMFMRSKKFSEGYLRELRRVAFVVRRASTLENIDILGEDYIRQMKRDLPPYTFVVSILNAKMQKSNDGFYSNLDIEHVHGYTIDNDVLSQANFSTQKSTGIINGKRITSESYQPDFQELAERNDCRMDADCINALPLYIAFDYNANINTLVVGQRYERDGMDCLNVIKSFYVKNERKLRELIADFSDYYAPKRAINPDVTYFYDATAKQGASYASTDERFYMTVISELEKRGWNVTAIDMGAPERHDVKHKIINEGLAHQSPPAIRINQTNNPDLIIAMQLCEVEISYRGFHKDKSGEKKPESEDSDSLPLQQRTDFTDAFDTLYLGVKLFLGGWGWVVMPSGR
;
A
#
# COMPACT_ATOMS: atom_id res chain seq x y z
N MET A 1 27.00 12.37 11.79
CA MET A 1 26.58 13.67 11.22
C MET A 1 25.29 14.08 11.89
N SER A 2 25.22 15.28 12.47
CA SER A 2 24.01 15.70 13.17
C SER A 2 22.84 15.89 12.20
N HIS A 3 21.62 15.62 12.64
CA HIS A 3 20.36 15.72 11.89
C HIS A 3 20.13 17.10 11.25
N SER A 4 20.66 18.15 11.87
CA SER A 4 20.70 19.49 11.24
C SER A 4 21.42 19.48 9.89
N LYS A 5 22.31 18.51 9.63
CA LYS A 5 22.96 18.33 8.33
C LYS A 5 22.10 17.54 7.34
N ILE A 6 21.25 16.60 7.80
CA ILE A 6 20.33 15.86 6.91
C ILE A 6 19.19 16.76 6.47
N LEU A 7 18.57 17.50 7.37
CA LEU A 7 17.61 18.55 7.02
C LEU A 7 18.27 19.67 6.21
N LYS A 8 19.52 20.06 6.52
CA LYS A 8 20.28 20.97 5.67
C LYS A 8 20.65 20.36 4.32
N CYS A 9 20.85 19.03 4.20
CA CYS A 9 21.01 18.39 2.89
C CYS A 9 19.70 18.30 2.12
N LEU A 10 18.58 18.03 2.76
CA LEU A 10 17.27 18.05 2.10
C LEU A 10 16.81 19.48 1.73
N PHE A 11 17.18 20.49 2.51
CA PHE A 11 16.76 21.88 2.29
C PHE A 11 17.87 22.83 1.79
N LEU A 12 19.17 22.46 1.85
CA LEU A 12 20.30 23.34 1.57
C LEU A 12 21.48 22.65 0.88
N GLN A 13 21.31 21.74 -0.05
CA GLN A 13 22.42 21.43 -0.95
C GLN A 13 22.64 22.58 -1.94
N ARG A 14 23.25 23.64 -1.46
CA ARG A 14 24.15 24.46 -2.26
C ARG A 14 25.48 23.69 -2.36
N GLN A 15 25.58 22.74 -3.24
CA GLN A 15 26.88 22.37 -3.74
C GLN A 15 27.27 23.33 -4.87
N LYS A 16 28.32 24.10 -4.59
CA LYS A 16 29.12 24.74 -5.64
C LYS A 16 29.69 23.64 -6.52
N ASN A 17 29.46 23.76 -7.83
CA ASN A 17 30.05 22.99 -8.92
C ASN A 17 29.47 21.60 -9.19
N THR A 18 28.25 21.55 -9.73
CA THR A 18 27.89 20.60 -10.77
C THR A 18 26.86 21.27 -11.68
N THR A 19 26.97 21.02 -12.97
CA THR A 19 26.09 21.47 -14.03
C THR A 19 24.70 20.82 -13.91
N MET A 20 24.06 20.94 -12.76
CA MET A 20 22.66 20.60 -12.56
C MET A 20 21.81 21.83 -12.78
N LYS A 21 20.81 21.72 -13.61
CA LYS A 21 19.74 22.71 -13.77
C LYS A 21 19.07 22.94 -12.41
N GLY A 22 19.34 24.08 -11.77
CA GLY A 22 18.69 24.63 -10.59
C GLY A 22 18.53 23.73 -9.34
N PRO A 23 18.28 24.27 -8.16
CA PRO A 23 17.96 23.48 -6.99
C PRO A 23 16.61 22.76 -7.25
N HIS A 24 16.62 21.42 -7.25
CA HIS A 24 15.38 20.65 -7.25
C HIS A 24 14.64 20.94 -5.94
N GLN A 25 13.50 21.61 -6.02
CA GLN A 25 12.59 21.71 -4.88
C GLN A 25 11.86 20.39 -4.74
N ILE A 26 12.10 19.71 -3.64
CA ILE A 26 11.37 18.49 -3.28
C ILE A 26 10.22 18.93 -2.39
N TYR A 27 8.99 18.66 -2.82
CA TYR A 27 7.82 18.81 -1.99
C TYR A 27 7.59 17.55 -1.17
N LEU A 28 7.45 17.73 0.14
CA LEU A 28 7.02 16.69 1.07
C LEU A 28 5.82 17.20 1.85
N ASN A 29 4.73 16.44 1.86
CA ASN A 29 3.58 16.78 2.68
C ASN A 29 3.91 16.67 4.18
N LYS A 30 3.06 17.25 5.04
CA LYS A 30 3.33 17.27 6.50
C LYS A 30 3.48 15.88 7.11
N PHE A 31 2.73 14.91 6.64
CA PHE A 31 2.81 13.52 7.11
C PHE A 31 4.19 12.91 6.82
N GLN A 32 4.71 13.13 5.62
CA GLN A 32 6.04 12.67 5.20
C GLN A 32 7.15 13.41 5.98
N GLN A 33 7.02 14.73 6.12
CA GLN A 33 7.97 15.54 6.90
C GLN A 33 8.06 15.05 8.36
N LYS A 34 6.90 14.76 8.99
CA LYS A 34 6.86 14.22 10.36
C LYS A 34 7.63 12.91 10.46
N SER A 35 7.41 11.97 9.55
CA SER A 35 8.13 10.69 9.55
C SER A 35 9.65 10.86 9.49
N LEU A 36 10.13 11.77 8.63
CA LEU A 36 11.54 12.06 8.49
C LEU A 36 12.15 12.76 9.72
N ILE A 37 11.41 13.66 10.35
CA ILE A 37 11.87 14.40 11.54
C ILE A 37 11.83 13.50 12.78
N MET A 38 10.80 12.69 12.94
CA MET A 38 10.66 11.75 14.04
C MET A 38 11.77 10.71 14.02
N GLU A 39 12.09 10.14 12.85
CA GLU A 39 13.11 9.11 12.67
C GLU A 39 13.01 8.00 13.73
N ALA A 40 11.78 7.52 13.90
CA ALA A 40 11.49 6.46 14.84
C ALA A 40 12.20 5.16 14.43
N LYS A 41 12.64 4.38 15.41
CA LYS A 41 13.29 3.08 15.19
C LYS A 41 12.35 2.14 14.46
N ASP A 42 11.15 1.97 14.98
CA ASP A 42 10.13 1.13 14.38
C ASP A 42 8.91 1.96 14.00
N GLU A 43 8.58 1.96 12.72
CA GLU A 43 7.45 2.72 12.20
C GLU A 43 6.50 1.83 11.39
N ARG A 44 5.23 1.86 11.76
CA ARG A 44 4.10 1.23 11.06
C ARG A 44 3.26 2.33 10.43
N ILE A 45 3.12 2.29 9.11
CA ILE A 45 2.43 3.34 8.37
C ILE A 45 1.25 2.75 7.64
N ILE A 46 0.05 3.15 8.05
CA ILE A 46 -1.20 2.82 7.38
C ILE A 46 -1.64 4.07 6.62
N ALA A 47 -1.34 4.13 5.33
CA ALA A 47 -1.56 5.34 4.55
C ALA A 47 -2.31 5.03 3.26
N ALA A 48 -3.34 5.81 2.98
CA ALA A 48 -4.18 5.70 1.80
C ALA A 48 -3.38 5.77 0.49
N ARG A 49 -4.03 5.47 -0.62
CA ARG A 49 -3.44 5.62 -1.95
C ARG A 49 -3.07 7.08 -2.21
N ARG A 50 -2.00 7.31 -3.00
CA ARG A 50 -1.53 8.65 -3.40
C ARG A 50 -1.04 9.58 -2.27
N VAL A 51 -0.83 9.08 -1.06
CA VAL A 51 -0.16 9.82 0.02
C VAL A 51 1.33 10.06 -0.29
N GLY A 52 1.88 9.38 -1.31
CA GLY A 52 3.30 9.48 -1.66
C GLY A 52 4.20 8.60 -0.79
N LYS A 53 3.73 7.39 -0.42
CA LYS A 53 4.49 6.42 0.40
C LYS A 53 5.88 6.13 -0.16
N THR A 54 5.96 5.80 -1.45
CA THR A 54 7.22 5.42 -2.10
C THR A 54 8.23 6.56 -2.12
N ASP A 55 7.82 7.74 -2.57
CA ASP A 55 8.69 8.90 -2.73
C ASP A 55 9.08 9.52 -1.37
N GLY A 56 8.10 9.76 -0.51
CA GLY A 56 8.32 10.53 0.71
C GLY A 56 8.66 9.71 1.95
N LEU A 57 8.49 8.39 1.93
CA LEU A 57 8.69 7.53 3.11
C LEU A 57 9.68 6.41 2.85
N VAL A 58 9.53 5.63 1.76
CA VAL A 58 10.41 4.48 1.47
C VAL A 58 11.77 4.96 0.97
N ALA A 59 11.81 5.77 -0.09
CA ALA A 59 13.07 6.21 -0.68
C ALA A 59 13.97 6.99 0.31
N PRO A 60 13.44 7.97 1.10
CA PRO A 60 14.23 8.65 2.11
C PRO A 60 14.75 7.74 3.22
N TYR A 61 13.96 6.76 3.66
CA TYR A 61 14.38 5.81 4.68
C TYR A 61 15.52 4.92 4.18
N VAL A 62 15.36 4.32 2.99
CA VAL A 62 16.37 3.47 2.37
C VAL A 62 17.67 4.26 2.16
N TRP A 63 17.56 5.50 1.66
CA TRP A 63 18.72 6.37 1.51
C TRP A 63 19.38 6.72 2.85
N ALA A 64 18.60 7.12 3.86
CA ALA A 64 19.14 7.49 5.17
C ALA A 64 19.85 6.34 5.87
N ALA A 65 19.26 5.13 5.86
CA ALA A 65 19.86 3.93 6.42
C ALA A 65 21.16 3.57 5.68
N SER A 66 21.14 3.56 4.34
CA SER A 66 22.31 3.26 3.51
C SER A 66 23.43 4.27 3.70
N ASN A 67 23.11 5.55 3.85
CA ASN A 67 24.09 6.61 4.01
C ASN A 67 24.67 6.69 5.43
N SER A 68 23.86 6.39 6.45
CA SER A 68 24.31 6.38 7.85
C SER A 68 25.14 5.15 8.18
N MET A 69 24.94 4.04 7.48
CA MET A 69 25.63 2.75 7.69
C MET A 69 26.26 2.24 6.40
N PRO A 70 27.33 2.88 5.89
CA PRO A 70 28.03 2.40 4.69
C PRO A 70 28.47 0.95 4.85
N GLY A 71 28.24 0.12 3.83
CA GLY A 71 28.56 -1.31 3.87
C GLY A 71 27.52 -2.20 4.56
N MET A 72 26.42 -1.64 5.09
CA MET A 72 25.35 -2.42 5.72
C MET A 72 24.65 -3.37 4.74
N LEU A 73 23.98 -4.38 5.29
CA LEU A 73 23.00 -5.20 4.59
C LEU A 73 21.61 -4.96 5.21
N GLY A 74 20.67 -4.49 4.40
CA GLY A 74 19.27 -4.31 4.76
C GLY A 74 18.37 -5.34 4.09
N ALA A 75 17.16 -5.53 4.62
CA ALA A 75 16.12 -6.33 3.99
C ALA A 75 15.06 -5.45 3.34
N TRP A 76 14.78 -5.72 2.07
CA TRP A 76 13.62 -5.21 1.38
C TRP A 76 12.56 -6.31 1.34
N VAL A 77 11.52 -6.18 2.15
CA VAL A 77 10.52 -7.21 2.35
C VAL A 77 9.36 -6.99 1.39
N ALA A 78 8.98 -8.03 0.67
CA ALA A 78 7.80 -8.04 -0.20
C ALA A 78 7.03 -9.36 -0.01
N VAL A 79 5.74 -9.35 -0.36
CA VAL A 79 4.92 -10.56 -0.34
C VAL A 79 5.47 -11.59 -1.32
N SER A 80 5.79 -11.14 -2.53
CA SER A 80 6.40 -11.96 -3.58
C SER A 80 7.49 -11.18 -4.30
N ARG A 81 8.39 -11.91 -4.97
CA ARG A 81 9.40 -11.29 -5.85
C ARG A 81 8.78 -10.42 -6.92
N GLN A 82 7.70 -10.89 -7.54
CA GLN A 82 7.00 -10.17 -8.57
C GLN A 82 6.49 -8.81 -8.07
N GLN A 83 5.93 -8.74 -6.86
CA GLN A 83 5.51 -7.48 -6.27
C GLN A 83 6.70 -6.55 -6.01
N GLY A 84 7.78 -7.08 -5.45
CA GLY A 84 9.00 -6.32 -5.19
C GLY A 84 9.60 -5.74 -6.46
N PHE A 85 9.80 -6.56 -7.48
CA PHE A 85 10.41 -6.17 -8.75
C PHE A 85 9.48 -5.35 -9.64
N GLY A 86 8.21 -5.73 -9.72
CA GLY A 86 7.28 -5.10 -10.67
C GLY A 86 6.71 -3.75 -10.20
N LYS A 87 6.71 -3.48 -8.90
CA LYS A 87 6.01 -2.30 -8.36
C LYS A 87 6.84 -1.48 -7.40
N THR A 88 7.32 -2.06 -6.30
CA THR A 88 7.86 -1.30 -5.17
C THR A 88 9.28 -0.78 -5.44
N ILE A 89 10.18 -1.64 -5.88
CA ILE A 89 11.59 -1.28 -6.09
C ILE A 89 11.77 -0.29 -7.25
N PRO A 90 11.18 -0.50 -8.45
CA PRO A 90 11.32 0.45 -9.54
C PRO A 90 10.83 1.85 -9.20
N GLY A 91 9.68 1.94 -8.51
CA GLY A 91 9.14 3.22 -8.04
C GLY A 91 10.09 3.93 -7.08
N THR A 92 10.71 3.20 -6.16
CA THR A 92 11.68 3.77 -5.21
C THR A 92 12.99 4.17 -5.89
N MET A 93 13.49 3.40 -6.85
CA MET A 93 14.66 3.75 -7.64
C MET A 93 14.43 5.05 -8.42
N ALA A 94 13.30 5.17 -9.10
CA ALA A 94 12.90 6.38 -9.78
C ALA A 94 12.75 7.59 -8.82
N ALA A 95 12.23 7.36 -7.62
CA ALA A 95 12.16 8.39 -6.58
C ALA A 95 13.55 8.86 -6.12
N MET A 96 14.52 7.94 -5.97
CA MET A 96 15.90 8.30 -5.63
C MET A 96 16.57 9.16 -6.70
N GLU A 97 16.30 8.88 -7.97
CA GLU A 97 16.80 9.71 -9.08
C GLU A 97 16.19 11.12 -9.03
N ARG A 98 14.86 11.21 -8.88
CA ARG A 98 14.15 12.50 -8.85
C ARG A 98 14.51 13.34 -7.61
N MET A 99 14.55 12.71 -6.43
CA MET A 99 14.67 13.41 -5.16
C MET A 99 16.12 13.72 -4.79
N PHE A 100 17.03 12.79 -5.04
CA PHE A 100 18.41 12.91 -4.57
C PHE A 100 19.40 13.16 -5.71
N GLY A 101 18.93 13.20 -6.95
CA GLY A 101 19.80 13.37 -8.13
C GLY A 101 20.75 12.18 -8.33
N PHE A 102 20.38 11.01 -7.85
CA PHE A 102 21.13 9.79 -8.07
C PHE A 102 20.98 9.33 -9.52
N THR A 103 21.97 8.60 -9.99
CA THR A 103 21.95 7.98 -11.31
C THR A 103 22.06 6.48 -11.10
N GLN A 104 21.09 5.73 -11.60
CA GLN A 104 21.13 4.27 -11.59
C GLN A 104 22.32 3.76 -12.40
N GLY A 105 22.96 2.70 -11.93
CA GLY A 105 24.21 2.18 -12.51
C GLY A 105 25.47 2.90 -12.03
N ILE A 106 25.35 4.08 -11.39
CA ILE A 106 26.46 4.87 -10.84
C ILE A 106 26.42 4.93 -9.33
N HIS A 107 25.32 5.44 -8.76
CA HIS A 107 25.16 5.64 -7.32
C HIS A 107 24.51 4.46 -6.61
N PHE A 108 23.66 3.76 -7.32
CA PHE A 108 22.97 2.54 -6.90
C PHE A 108 22.60 1.70 -8.12
N GLY A 109 22.23 0.46 -7.90
CA GLY A 109 21.75 -0.41 -8.99
C GLY A 109 21.41 -1.80 -8.50
N TRP A 110 21.08 -2.65 -9.44
CA TRP A 110 20.65 -4.01 -9.22
C TRP A 110 21.78 -5.01 -9.51
N GLY A 111 21.81 -6.12 -8.78
CA GLY A 111 22.72 -7.21 -9.03
C GLY A 111 24.11 -6.99 -8.45
N ARG A 112 25.14 -7.47 -9.16
CA ARG A 112 26.52 -7.36 -8.69
C ARG A 112 27.00 -5.91 -8.79
N PRO A 113 27.59 -5.33 -7.71
CA PRO A 113 28.12 -3.97 -7.75
C PRO A 113 29.24 -3.85 -8.80
N PRO A 114 29.29 -2.73 -9.53
CA PRO A 114 30.36 -2.44 -10.47
C PRO A 114 31.68 -2.10 -9.75
N LYS A 115 32.79 -2.13 -10.45
CA LYS A 115 34.15 -1.89 -9.90
C LYS A 115 34.34 -0.52 -9.21
N HIS A 116 33.55 0.48 -9.56
CA HIS A 116 33.64 1.82 -8.96
C HIS A 116 32.88 1.94 -7.63
N ALA A 117 31.95 1.02 -7.34
CA ALA A 117 31.27 0.96 -6.05
C ALA A 117 32.22 0.38 -5.00
N GLN A 118 32.07 0.85 -3.76
CA GLN A 118 32.80 0.26 -2.64
C GLN A 118 32.33 -1.18 -2.41
N GLU A 119 33.23 -2.04 -1.99
CA GLU A 119 32.85 -3.39 -1.60
C GLU A 119 31.96 -3.37 -0.37
N SER A 120 30.90 -4.17 -0.40
CA SER A 120 30.03 -4.38 0.75
C SER A 120 30.78 -5.13 1.86
N ILE A 121 30.70 -4.62 3.09
CA ILE A 121 31.29 -5.28 4.27
C ILE A 121 30.54 -6.58 4.53
N PHE A 122 29.23 -6.55 4.39
CA PHE A 122 28.32 -7.69 4.58
C PHE A 122 27.81 -8.13 3.22
N LYS A 123 28.41 -9.19 2.68
CA LYS A 123 28.09 -9.67 1.33
C LYS A 123 26.77 -10.43 1.31
N PRO A 124 25.91 -10.19 0.30
CA PRO A 124 24.73 -11.03 0.10
C PRO A 124 25.14 -12.44 -0.32
N LYS A 125 24.31 -13.44 -0.04
CA LYS A 125 24.55 -14.82 -0.51
C LYS A 125 24.38 -14.95 -2.03
N ASN A 126 23.42 -14.21 -2.58
CA ASN A 126 23.14 -14.13 -4.01
C ASN A 126 22.92 -12.68 -4.41
N TYR A 127 23.45 -12.29 -5.56
CA TYR A 127 23.28 -10.95 -6.12
C TYR A 127 22.01 -10.79 -6.96
N ASP A 128 21.27 -11.85 -7.28
CA ASP A 128 20.07 -11.75 -8.10
C ASP A 128 18.96 -10.92 -7.45
N ASN A 129 18.93 -10.91 -6.12
CA ASN A 129 17.95 -10.16 -5.31
C ASN A 129 18.59 -8.97 -4.57
N TYR A 130 19.68 -8.43 -5.08
CA TYR A 130 20.49 -7.45 -4.37
C TYR A 130 20.49 -6.09 -5.05
N ILE A 131 20.22 -5.06 -4.26
CA ILE A 131 20.32 -3.66 -4.64
C ILE A 131 21.54 -3.09 -3.95
N TRP A 132 22.53 -2.65 -4.72
CA TRP A 132 23.77 -2.08 -4.21
C TRP A 132 23.73 -0.55 -4.21
N PHE A 133 24.50 0.06 -3.30
CA PHE A 133 24.80 1.48 -3.26
C PHE A 133 26.31 1.69 -3.38
N ALA A 134 26.72 2.83 -4.00
CA ALA A 134 28.13 3.11 -4.27
C ALA A 134 29.02 3.17 -3.02
N ASN A 135 28.43 3.39 -1.83
CA ASN A 135 29.13 3.39 -0.54
C ASN A 135 29.23 1.99 0.11
N GLY A 136 28.94 0.93 -0.63
CA GLY A 136 28.99 -0.45 -0.17
C GLY A 136 27.76 -0.94 0.61
N ALA A 137 26.82 -0.06 0.96
CA ALA A 137 25.54 -0.49 1.53
C ALA A 137 24.73 -1.26 0.49
N GLY A 138 23.86 -2.15 0.94
CA GLY A 138 22.98 -2.86 0.05
C GLY A 138 21.73 -3.41 0.71
N TRP A 139 20.76 -3.79 -0.12
CA TRP A 139 19.48 -4.31 0.30
C TRP A 139 19.17 -5.60 -0.43
N VAL A 140 18.75 -6.62 0.31
CA VAL A 140 18.35 -7.92 -0.25
C VAL A 140 16.83 -7.97 -0.30
N LEU A 141 16.26 -8.28 -1.45
CA LEU A 141 14.84 -8.55 -1.57
C LEU A 141 14.51 -9.89 -0.92
N ILE A 142 13.70 -9.84 0.13
CA ILE A 142 13.17 -10.98 0.85
C ILE A 142 11.72 -11.17 0.44
N SER A 143 11.42 -12.34 -0.12
CA SER A 143 10.06 -12.74 -0.48
C SER A 143 9.46 -13.62 0.60
N LEU A 144 8.29 -13.20 1.12
CA LEU A 144 7.57 -13.97 2.15
C LEU A 144 6.75 -15.14 1.58
N SER A 145 6.64 -15.24 0.25
CA SER A 145 6.07 -16.44 -0.37
C SER A 145 7.01 -17.64 -0.31
N GLN A 146 8.32 -17.40 -0.15
CA GLN A 146 9.32 -18.45 0.03
C GLN A 146 9.52 -18.77 1.51
N THR A 147 9.71 -20.06 1.82
CA THR A 147 9.97 -20.52 3.18
C THR A 147 11.42 -20.19 3.59
N ALA A 148 11.62 -19.70 4.80
CA ALA A 148 12.93 -19.46 5.41
C ALA A 148 13.86 -18.51 4.61
N SER A 149 13.30 -17.62 3.78
CA SER A 149 14.08 -16.72 2.93
C SER A 149 14.97 -15.75 3.72
N ALA A 150 14.58 -15.39 4.94
CA ALA A 150 15.30 -14.48 5.83
C ALA A 150 16.26 -15.19 6.82
N ASN A 151 16.04 -16.48 7.15
CA ASN A 151 16.71 -17.18 8.25
C ASN A 151 18.24 -17.27 8.15
N SER A 152 18.80 -16.96 7.01
CA SER A 152 20.23 -17.07 6.78
C SER A 152 20.96 -15.74 6.70
N TYR A 153 20.24 -14.65 6.98
CA TYR A 153 20.77 -13.30 6.94
C TYR A 153 20.75 -12.62 8.31
N THR A 154 21.61 -11.65 8.45
CA THR A 154 21.60 -10.69 9.56
C THR A 154 21.46 -9.30 8.95
N PHE A 155 20.36 -8.61 9.28
CA PHE A 155 20.06 -7.31 8.72
C PHE A 155 20.24 -6.18 9.73
N SER A 156 20.67 -5.02 9.25
CA SER A 156 20.80 -3.79 10.04
C SER A 156 19.56 -2.88 9.94
N ALA A 157 18.73 -3.05 8.93
CA ALA A 157 17.49 -2.31 8.74
C ALA A 157 16.53 -3.11 7.87
N MET A 158 15.21 -2.86 7.99
CA MET A 158 14.19 -3.49 7.15
C MET A 158 13.18 -2.48 6.65
N VAL A 159 12.78 -2.62 5.39
CA VAL A 159 11.67 -1.88 4.80
C VAL A 159 10.72 -2.86 4.12
N GLY A 160 9.41 -2.65 4.25
CA GLY A 160 8.40 -3.46 3.60
C GLY A 160 7.22 -2.60 3.16
N ASP A 161 6.87 -2.69 1.89
CA ASP A 161 5.68 -2.07 1.32
C ASP A 161 4.60 -3.11 1.11
N GLU A 162 3.33 -2.68 1.13
CA GLU A 162 2.15 -3.55 1.15
C GLU A 162 2.16 -4.56 2.31
N ALA A 163 2.65 -4.12 3.47
CA ALA A 163 2.90 -4.96 4.64
C ALA A 163 1.63 -5.60 5.24
N ARG A 164 0.43 -5.07 4.96
CA ARG A 164 -0.84 -5.71 5.37
C ARG A 164 -0.98 -7.15 4.90
N PHE A 165 -0.30 -7.49 3.79
CA PHE A 165 -0.33 -8.83 3.20
C PHE A 165 0.75 -9.77 3.75
N PHE A 166 1.64 -9.29 4.61
CA PHE A 166 2.68 -10.14 5.19
C PHE A 166 2.05 -11.15 6.17
N PRO A 167 2.39 -12.44 6.10
CA PRO A 167 1.99 -13.39 7.10
C PRO A 167 2.61 -13.02 8.45
N TYR A 168 1.78 -12.68 9.44
CA TYR A 168 2.27 -12.21 10.73
C TYR A 168 3.25 -13.19 11.38
N LYS A 169 2.97 -14.50 11.28
CA LYS A 169 3.86 -15.54 11.77
C LYS A 169 5.24 -15.48 11.12
N LYS A 170 5.34 -15.22 9.82
CA LYS A 170 6.66 -15.06 9.16
C LYS A 170 7.35 -13.77 9.56
N VAL A 171 6.59 -12.71 9.82
CA VAL A 171 7.15 -11.47 10.36
C VAL A 171 7.80 -11.71 11.72
N THR A 172 7.11 -12.42 12.63
CA THR A 172 7.61 -12.68 13.99
C THR A 172 8.69 -13.75 14.06
N ASP A 173 8.55 -14.83 13.31
CA ASP A 173 9.39 -16.02 13.45
C ASP A 173 10.63 -16.01 12.53
N GLU A 174 10.57 -15.28 11.40
CA GLU A 174 11.66 -15.24 10.43
C GLU A 174 12.28 -13.85 10.28
N LEU A 175 11.48 -12.79 10.10
CA LEU A 175 12.00 -11.45 9.80
C LEU A 175 12.58 -10.77 11.03
N MET A 176 11.82 -10.71 12.13
CA MET A 176 12.27 -10.00 13.33
C MET A 176 13.55 -10.61 13.95
N PRO A 177 13.72 -11.94 14.02
CA PRO A 177 14.99 -12.54 14.43
C PRO A 177 16.16 -12.21 13.50
N ALA A 178 15.93 -12.09 12.19
CA ALA A 178 16.98 -11.72 11.23
C ALA A 178 17.43 -10.25 11.36
N LEU A 179 16.65 -9.38 12.02
CA LEU A 179 17.00 -8.01 12.38
C LEU A 179 17.90 -7.96 13.64
N SER A 180 18.87 -8.80 13.73
CA SER A 180 19.80 -8.86 14.87
C SER A 180 20.90 -7.80 14.82
N GLY A 181 21.06 -7.14 13.68
CA GLY A 181 22.08 -6.11 13.45
C GLY A 181 23.45 -6.68 13.17
N GLN A 182 24.21 -5.99 12.36
CA GLN A 182 25.58 -6.35 11.98
C GLN A 182 26.57 -5.52 12.78
N THR A 183 27.63 -6.14 13.27
CA THR A 183 28.70 -5.42 13.95
C THR A 183 29.77 -5.01 12.94
N HIS A 184 30.05 -3.72 12.83
CA HIS A 184 31.08 -3.22 11.93
C HIS A 184 32.49 -3.66 12.42
N PRO A 185 33.32 -4.28 11.58
CA PRO A 185 34.62 -4.80 11.98
C PRO A 185 35.57 -3.75 12.59
N LEU A 186 35.42 -2.49 12.18
CA LEU A 186 36.22 -1.37 12.64
C LEU A 186 35.59 -0.59 13.80
N GLY A 187 34.56 -1.13 14.46
CA GLY A 187 33.90 -0.49 15.59
C GLY A 187 33.17 0.81 15.24
N ASN A 188 32.57 0.93 14.05
CA ASN A 188 31.83 2.11 13.67
C ASN A 188 30.57 2.25 14.54
N ILE A 189 30.47 3.36 15.26
CA ILE A 189 29.37 3.67 16.18
C ILE A 189 27.99 3.71 15.51
N ASN A 190 27.91 3.94 14.20
CA ASN A 190 26.66 3.94 13.45
C ASN A 190 26.05 2.52 13.33
N PHE A 191 26.82 1.47 13.59
CA PHE A 191 26.35 0.08 13.72
C PHE A 191 26.05 -0.29 15.17
N SER A 192 25.47 0.60 15.89
CA SER A 192 25.08 0.44 17.29
C SER A 192 23.81 1.22 17.59
N ASP A 193 23.25 1.02 18.76
CA ASP A 193 22.05 1.71 19.24
C ASP A 193 22.17 3.26 19.31
N TYR A 194 23.35 3.82 19.07
CA TYR A 194 23.53 5.26 18.87
C TYR A 194 22.89 5.78 17.57
N ASN A 195 22.74 4.92 16.57
CA ASN A 195 22.05 5.24 15.33
C ASN A 195 20.59 4.73 15.42
N PRO A 196 19.58 5.60 15.43
CA PRO A 196 18.17 5.16 15.49
C PRO A 196 17.77 4.25 14.32
N LEU A 197 18.46 4.37 13.18
CA LEU A 197 18.22 3.52 12.00
C LEU A 197 18.87 2.12 12.09
N TYR A 198 19.72 1.89 13.09
CA TYR A 198 20.28 0.57 13.32
C TYR A 198 19.28 -0.35 14.00
N LYS A 199 19.03 -1.50 13.42
CA LYS A 199 17.97 -2.45 13.78
C LYS A 199 16.58 -1.81 13.70
N SER A 200 16.34 -1.00 12.70
CA SER A 200 15.07 -0.30 12.51
C SER A 200 14.18 -1.00 11.49
N THR A 201 12.86 -0.80 11.64
CA THR A 201 11.88 -1.30 10.69
C THR A 201 10.95 -0.20 10.20
N ARG A 202 10.62 -0.24 8.90
CA ARG A 202 9.57 0.61 8.32
C ARG A 202 8.65 -0.23 7.47
N PHE A 203 7.45 -0.49 7.98
CA PHE A 203 6.43 -1.24 7.28
C PHE A 203 5.24 -0.36 6.92
N LEU A 204 4.89 -0.37 5.62
CA LEU A 204 3.89 0.51 5.06
C LEU A 204 2.80 -0.30 4.35
N SER A 205 1.57 0.17 4.40
CA SER A 205 0.46 -0.35 3.58
C SER A 205 -0.72 0.60 3.55
N ASP A 206 -1.71 0.29 2.72
CA ASP A 206 -3.05 0.85 2.83
C ASP A 206 -3.82 0.17 3.98
N ALA A 207 -4.96 0.75 4.39
CA ALA A 207 -5.88 0.11 5.31
C ALA A 207 -6.42 -1.22 4.77
N SER A 208 -6.75 -2.14 5.66
CA SER A 208 -7.39 -3.40 5.29
C SER A 208 -8.79 -3.18 4.75
N LEU A 209 -9.17 -3.99 3.76
CA LEU A 209 -10.55 -4.05 3.28
C LEU A 209 -11.47 -4.86 4.22
N THR A 210 -10.91 -5.56 5.21
CA THR A 210 -11.67 -6.37 6.17
C THR A 210 -11.85 -5.65 7.49
N ALA A 211 -13.01 -5.84 8.12
CA ALA A 211 -13.35 -5.20 9.39
C ALA A 211 -12.42 -5.61 10.55
N LYS A 212 -11.88 -6.82 10.52
CA LYS A 212 -10.90 -7.28 11.53
C LYS A 212 -9.52 -6.61 11.40
N GLY A 213 -9.28 -5.91 10.28
CA GLY A 213 -8.01 -5.25 10.01
C GLY A 213 -6.87 -6.23 9.70
N SER A 214 -5.72 -5.67 9.36
CA SER A 214 -4.48 -6.43 9.18
C SER A 214 -3.68 -6.49 10.49
N TRP A 215 -2.66 -7.35 10.53
CA TRP A 215 -1.71 -7.39 11.66
C TRP A 215 -1.08 -6.00 11.90
N LEU A 216 -0.81 -5.26 10.82
CA LEU A 216 -0.22 -3.92 10.88
C LEU A 216 -1.13 -2.94 11.64
N GLU A 217 -2.45 -3.07 11.48
CA GLU A 217 -3.43 -2.24 12.18
C GLU A 217 -3.62 -2.68 13.63
N LYS A 218 -3.49 -3.98 13.91
CA LYS A 218 -3.55 -4.51 15.28
C LYS A 218 -2.34 -4.11 16.12
N GLU A 219 -1.20 -3.81 15.48
CA GLU A 219 -0.03 -3.30 16.19
C GLU A 219 -0.25 -1.91 16.85
N GLU A 220 -1.35 -1.19 16.54
CA GLU A 220 -1.75 -0.01 17.31
C GLU A 220 -1.96 -0.30 18.79
N GLU A 221 -2.35 -1.53 19.15
CA GLU A 221 -2.53 -1.95 20.54
C GLU A 221 -1.20 -1.94 21.32
N LYS A 222 -0.08 -2.14 20.62
CA LYS A 222 1.25 -2.09 21.24
C LYS A 222 1.62 -0.68 21.73
N LEU A 223 0.95 0.36 21.23
CA LEU A 223 1.20 1.73 21.70
C LEU A 223 0.89 1.90 23.20
N GLU A 224 0.01 1.07 23.74
CA GLU A 224 -0.32 1.10 25.19
C GLU A 224 0.67 0.30 26.04
N MET A 225 1.57 -0.46 25.43
CA MET A 225 2.61 -1.20 26.15
C MET A 225 3.68 -0.23 26.68
N GLU A 226 4.26 -0.58 27.81
CA GLU A 226 5.33 0.21 28.43
C GLU A 226 6.69 -0.08 27.82
N VAL A 227 7.52 0.94 27.74
CA VAL A 227 8.94 0.82 27.42
C VAL A 227 9.63 0.08 28.56
N GLU A 228 10.23 -1.07 28.27
CA GLU A 228 10.81 -1.98 29.27
C GLU A 228 12.16 -1.50 29.82
N THR A 229 12.92 -0.77 29.01
CA THR A 229 14.33 -0.42 29.31
C THR A 229 14.66 1.02 28.96
N GLY A 230 15.72 1.53 29.54
CA GLY A 230 16.26 2.87 29.23
C GLY A 230 15.62 4.01 30.03
N PRO A 231 15.88 5.25 29.63
CA PRO A 231 15.47 6.44 30.39
C PRO A 231 13.97 6.69 30.41
N PHE A 232 13.21 6.00 29.56
CA PHE A 232 11.76 6.13 29.44
C PHE A 232 11.01 4.89 29.96
N LYS A 233 11.66 4.03 30.73
CA LYS A 233 11.03 2.86 31.34
C LYS A 233 9.74 3.27 32.10
N GLY A 234 8.65 2.51 31.88
CA GLY A 234 7.34 2.77 32.47
C GLY A 234 6.54 3.88 31.79
N LYS A 235 7.03 4.45 30.67
CA LYS A 235 6.24 5.27 29.77
C LYS A 235 5.71 4.40 28.63
N THR A 236 4.49 4.65 28.14
CA THR A 236 3.93 3.92 27.01
C THR A 236 4.61 4.32 25.69
N TYR A 237 4.58 3.44 24.69
CA TYR A 237 5.02 3.79 23.34
C TYR A 237 4.18 4.94 22.75
N ARG A 238 2.89 5.05 23.13
CA ARG A 238 2.05 6.20 22.76
C ARG A 238 2.63 7.51 23.28
N TRP A 239 3.06 7.55 24.53
CA TRP A 239 3.71 8.73 25.10
C TRP A 239 5.00 9.10 24.35
N VAL A 240 5.81 8.10 23.94
CA VAL A 240 7.02 8.33 23.13
C VAL A 240 6.65 8.91 21.76
N GLN A 241 5.65 8.33 21.11
CA GLN A 241 5.14 8.82 19.82
C GLN A 241 4.68 10.28 19.91
N GLU A 242 3.85 10.61 20.88
CA GLU A 242 3.36 11.98 21.11
C GLU A 242 4.49 12.99 21.30
N ARG A 243 5.54 12.61 22.02
CA ARG A 243 6.71 13.49 22.20
C ARG A 243 7.48 13.71 20.91
N LEU A 244 7.61 12.69 20.09
CA LEU A 244 8.26 12.83 18.78
C LEU A 244 7.39 13.62 17.80
N GLU A 245 6.08 13.43 17.81
CA GLU A 245 5.13 14.20 16.99
C GLU A 245 5.13 15.70 17.40
N GLU A 246 5.06 15.98 18.70
CA GLU A 246 5.18 17.35 19.22
C GLU A 246 6.48 18.02 18.74
N TYR A 247 7.59 17.29 18.78
CA TYR A 247 8.86 17.78 18.28
C TYR A 247 8.80 18.05 16.78
N ALA A 248 8.27 17.10 16.01
CA ALA A 248 8.20 17.23 14.56
C ALA A 248 7.31 18.40 14.13
N ASP A 249 6.15 18.59 14.77
CA ASP A 249 5.25 19.71 14.50
C ASP A 249 5.91 21.07 14.75
N LYS A 250 6.63 21.19 15.87
CA LYS A 250 7.36 22.42 16.18
C LYS A 250 8.48 22.69 15.17
N VAL A 251 9.23 21.66 14.75
CA VAL A 251 10.28 21.79 13.74
C VAL A 251 9.70 22.20 12.39
N ILE A 252 8.59 21.58 11.97
CA ILE A 252 7.92 21.91 10.69
C ILE A 252 7.46 23.36 10.72
N ARG A 253 6.72 23.77 11.76
CA ARG A 253 6.23 25.13 11.91
C ARG A 253 7.38 26.16 11.87
N TYR A 254 8.45 25.90 12.62
CA TYR A 254 9.61 26.80 12.66
C TYR A 254 10.30 26.89 11.30
N ASN A 255 10.49 25.77 10.60
CA ASN A 255 11.08 25.77 9.27
C ASN A 255 10.21 26.49 8.25
N ASP A 256 8.90 26.31 8.30
CA ASP A 256 7.95 27.01 7.42
C ASP A 256 8.03 28.53 7.63
N LEU A 257 8.00 28.97 8.88
CA LEU A 257 8.14 30.39 9.22
C LEU A 257 9.47 30.98 8.69
N LEU A 258 10.60 30.30 8.94
CA LEU A 258 11.91 30.76 8.47
C LEU A 258 12.03 30.74 6.95
N TYR A 259 11.50 29.71 6.30
CA TYR A 259 11.56 29.60 4.85
C TYR A 259 10.76 30.68 4.17
N ASN A 260 9.57 30.93 4.64
CA ASN A 260 8.66 31.91 4.06
C ASN A 260 9.15 33.35 4.33
N ALA A 261 9.56 33.62 5.55
CA ALA A 261 10.18 34.90 5.90
C ALA A 261 11.41 35.23 5.01
N LYS A 262 12.21 34.20 4.70
CA LYS A 262 13.37 34.36 3.80
C LYS A 262 12.97 34.51 2.34
N LYS A 263 11.90 33.82 1.89
CA LYS A 263 11.43 33.85 0.49
C LYS A 263 10.76 35.17 0.16
N THR A 264 9.95 35.69 1.06
CA THR A 264 9.20 36.94 0.86
C THR A 264 10.01 38.18 1.15
N GLY A 265 11.14 38.06 1.89
CA GLY A 265 11.90 39.18 2.40
C GLY A 265 11.28 39.83 3.64
N HIS A 266 10.11 39.36 4.08
CA HIS A 266 9.43 39.76 5.32
C HIS A 266 9.94 38.95 6.49
N GLY A 267 10.02 39.54 7.67
CA GLY A 267 10.35 38.85 8.92
C GLY A 267 9.14 38.16 9.52
N VAL A 268 9.37 37.31 10.51
CA VAL A 268 8.30 36.83 11.38
C VAL A 268 7.83 38.00 12.27
N HIS A 269 6.53 38.27 12.23
CA HIS A 269 5.95 39.38 12.99
C HIS A 269 5.33 38.87 14.29
N VAL A 270 5.73 39.42 15.42
CA VAL A 270 5.14 39.10 16.73
C VAL A 270 4.01 40.10 16.99
N VAL A 271 2.79 39.62 17.07
CA VAL A 271 1.56 40.38 17.31
C VAL A 271 0.79 39.84 18.48
N ASN A 272 -0.05 40.67 19.11
CA ASN A 272 -0.90 40.16 20.17
C ASN A 272 -1.97 39.16 19.63
N ALA A 273 -2.48 38.30 20.50
CA ALA A 273 -3.41 37.23 20.12
C ALA A 273 -4.72 37.78 19.51
N ASP A 274 -5.21 38.92 19.99
CA ASP A 274 -6.46 39.51 19.50
C ASP A 274 -6.30 40.03 18.07
N LEU A 275 -5.22 40.73 17.79
CA LEU A 275 -4.89 41.26 16.47
C LEU A 275 -4.69 40.09 15.48
N ARG A 276 -3.95 39.08 15.87
CA ARG A 276 -3.75 37.87 15.05
C ARG A 276 -5.07 37.20 14.72
N THR A 277 -5.95 37.02 15.70
CA THR A 277 -7.27 36.41 15.50
C THR A 277 -8.14 37.21 14.54
N MET A 278 -8.09 38.54 14.66
CA MET A 278 -8.80 39.44 13.75
C MET A 278 -8.26 39.35 12.32
N ILE A 279 -6.96 39.42 12.14
CA ILE A 279 -6.30 39.31 10.82
C ILE A 279 -6.60 37.93 10.19
N HIS A 280 -6.51 36.88 10.96
CA HIS A 280 -6.84 35.51 10.48
C HIS A 280 -8.30 35.38 10.05
N ALA A 281 -9.24 35.92 10.82
CA ALA A 281 -10.67 35.91 10.48
C ALA A 281 -10.96 36.70 9.19
N VAL A 282 -10.27 37.82 8.98
CA VAL A 282 -10.38 38.63 7.75
C VAL A 282 -9.78 37.86 6.57
N ALA A 283 -8.59 37.26 6.73
CA ALA A 283 -7.95 36.47 5.70
C ALA A 283 -8.85 35.25 5.27
N LEU A 284 -9.48 34.57 6.22
CA LEU A 284 -10.42 33.48 5.93
C LEU A 284 -11.67 33.97 5.17
N LYS A 285 -12.23 35.13 5.56
CA LYS A 285 -13.36 35.73 4.83
C LYS A 285 -12.97 36.06 3.39
N MET A 286 -11.78 36.59 3.17
CA MET A 286 -11.29 36.90 1.84
C MET A 286 -11.06 35.64 0.99
N MET A 287 -10.51 34.59 1.58
CA MET A 287 -10.31 33.30 0.88
C MET A 287 -11.64 32.62 0.49
N ASN A 288 -12.68 32.81 1.26
CA ASN A 288 -14.01 32.24 0.99
C ASN A 288 -14.91 33.13 0.10
N HIS A 289 -14.44 34.28 -0.34
CA HIS A 289 -15.21 35.15 -1.22
C HIS A 289 -15.16 34.62 -2.66
N GLU A 290 -16.32 34.55 -3.35
CA GLU A 290 -16.42 33.98 -4.72
C GLU A 290 -15.42 34.58 -5.73
N GLY A 291 -15.10 35.87 -5.61
CA GLY A 291 -14.09 36.55 -6.44
C GLY A 291 -12.64 36.14 -6.15
N ALA A 292 -12.36 35.59 -4.98
CA ALA A 292 -11.00 35.16 -4.59
C ALA A 292 -10.60 33.82 -5.22
N PHE A 293 -11.55 32.95 -5.51
CA PHE A 293 -11.32 31.66 -6.18
C PHE A 293 -10.72 31.78 -7.58
N LEU A 294 -10.96 32.88 -8.28
CA LEU A 294 -10.42 33.10 -9.63
C LEU A 294 -8.93 33.57 -9.63
N ILE A 295 -8.39 33.93 -8.47
CA ILE A 295 -7.07 34.56 -8.35
C ILE A 295 -6.07 33.64 -7.62
N MET A 296 -6.55 32.54 -7.01
CA MET A 296 -5.72 31.63 -6.22
C MET A 296 -5.10 30.53 -7.07
N PRO A 297 -3.79 30.52 -7.28
CA PRO A 297 -3.13 29.30 -7.71
C PRO A 297 -3.01 28.36 -6.52
N ASN A 298 -3.71 27.24 -6.59
CA ASN A 298 -3.45 25.93 -5.99
C ASN A 298 -3.17 25.75 -4.49
N HIS A 299 -3.01 26.75 -3.66
CA HIS A 299 -2.52 26.48 -2.29
C HIS A 299 -3.30 27.16 -1.17
N GLY A 300 -4.56 27.53 -1.33
CA GLY A 300 -5.53 27.84 -0.27
C GLY A 300 -5.06 28.56 1.02
N LYS A 301 -3.78 28.90 1.14
CA LYS A 301 -3.14 29.37 2.38
C LYS A 301 -2.54 30.75 2.29
N HIS A 302 -2.42 31.32 1.10
CA HIS A 302 -1.77 32.62 0.93
C HIS A 302 -2.77 33.69 0.48
N VAL A 303 -2.87 34.74 1.27
CA VAL A 303 -3.59 35.93 0.88
C VAL A 303 -2.75 36.69 -0.15
N THR A 304 -3.28 36.91 -1.35
CA THR A 304 -2.56 37.64 -2.39
C THR A 304 -2.63 39.14 -2.16
N LYS A 305 -1.66 39.88 -2.72
CA LYS A 305 -1.67 41.37 -2.65
C LYS A 305 -3.00 41.94 -3.17
N GLY A 306 -3.55 41.39 -4.27
CA GLY A 306 -4.82 41.85 -4.79
C GLY A 306 -6.02 41.61 -3.83
N MET A 307 -5.96 40.52 -3.04
CA MET A 307 -6.97 40.29 -1.99
C MET A 307 -6.83 41.31 -0.85
N VAL A 308 -5.60 41.63 -0.45
CA VAL A 308 -5.34 42.64 0.57
C VAL A 308 -5.83 44.03 0.08
N ASP A 309 -5.47 44.40 -1.14
CA ASP A 309 -5.89 45.66 -1.75
C ASP A 309 -7.44 45.75 -1.83
N MET A 310 -8.11 44.66 -2.17
CA MET A 310 -9.60 44.56 -2.13
C MET A 310 -10.14 44.76 -0.71
N ALA A 311 -9.56 44.09 0.29
CA ALA A 311 -9.99 44.21 1.68
C ALA A 311 -9.86 45.62 2.21
N VAL A 312 -8.78 46.32 1.87
CA VAL A 312 -8.58 47.73 2.19
C VAL A 312 -9.63 48.62 1.48
N ASN A 313 -9.85 48.37 0.18
CA ASN A 313 -10.83 49.14 -0.60
C ASN A 313 -12.27 48.92 -0.08
N TYR A 314 -12.60 47.74 0.38
CA TYR A 314 -13.91 47.45 1.00
C TYR A 314 -13.97 47.81 2.49
N LYS A 315 -12.93 48.48 3.03
CA LYS A 315 -12.84 48.89 4.44
C LYS A 315 -13.00 47.74 5.44
N LEU A 316 -12.62 46.53 5.05
CA LEU A 316 -12.62 45.34 5.92
C LEU A 316 -11.38 45.37 6.82
N VAL A 317 -10.33 46.04 6.39
CA VAL A 317 -9.06 46.17 7.08
C VAL A 317 -8.52 47.57 6.93
N PRO A 318 -7.96 48.19 7.98
CA PRO A 318 -7.21 49.47 7.87
C PRO A 318 -6.01 49.34 6.94
N GLN A 319 -5.66 50.42 6.25
CA GLN A 319 -4.51 50.44 5.35
C GLN A 319 -3.19 50.13 6.07
N GLU A 320 -3.07 50.50 7.33
CA GLU A 320 -1.91 50.27 8.20
C GLU A 320 -1.69 48.77 8.54
N ASP A 321 -2.76 47.97 8.55
CA ASP A 321 -2.70 46.54 8.82
C ASP A 321 -2.55 45.71 7.54
N ALA A 322 -2.56 46.32 6.37
CA ALA A 322 -2.54 45.65 5.08
C ALA A 322 -1.34 44.72 4.90
N GLU A 323 -0.16 45.14 5.33
CA GLU A 323 1.07 44.33 5.26
C GLU A 323 1.01 43.12 6.18
N LEU A 324 0.45 43.26 7.38
CA LEU A 324 0.29 42.18 8.33
C LEU A 324 -0.66 41.09 7.82
N ILE A 325 -1.70 41.48 7.07
CA ILE A 325 -2.63 40.51 6.46
C ILE A 325 -1.94 39.74 5.34
N TYR A 326 -1.13 40.39 4.56
CA TYR A 326 -0.35 39.76 3.51
C TYR A 326 0.57 38.66 4.07
N ASP A 327 1.11 38.85 5.27
CA ASP A 327 2.03 37.97 5.96
C ASP A 327 1.35 37.16 7.12
N TYR A 328 0.03 37.04 7.12
CA TYR A 328 -0.71 36.49 8.26
C TYR A 328 -0.23 35.11 8.73
N GLU A 329 0.34 34.30 7.84
CA GLU A 329 0.89 32.97 8.17
C GLU A 329 2.21 33.07 8.98
N TYR A 330 2.86 34.23 8.94
CA TYR A 330 4.10 34.51 9.68
C TYR A 330 3.84 35.26 10.98
N LEU A 331 2.58 35.55 11.28
CA LEU A 331 2.19 36.16 12.52
C LEU A 331 2.21 35.15 13.65
N ILE A 332 2.96 35.44 14.69
CA ILE A 332 3.03 34.64 15.91
C ILE A 332 2.73 35.52 17.12
N THR A 333 2.24 34.95 18.21
CA THR A 333 2.08 35.67 19.47
C THR A 333 3.38 35.69 20.25
N PRO A 334 3.53 36.62 21.23
CA PRO A 334 4.70 36.64 22.10
C PRO A 334 4.91 35.32 22.84
N GLU A 335 3.82 34.65 23.23
CA GLU A 335 3.84 33.32 23.87
C GLU A 335 4.39 32.25 22.91
N GLU A 336 3.95 32.26 21.65
CA GLU A 336 4.43 31.32 20.63
C GLU A 336 5.89 31.56 20.28
N ASP A 337 6.33 32.83 20.17
CA ASP A 337 7.73 33.19 19.98
C ASP A 337 8.60 32.72 21.15
N PHE A 338 8.13 32.96 22.37
CA PHE A 338 8.80 32.46 23.56
C PHE A 338 8.85 30.92 23.60
N GLU A 339 7.74 30.24 23.29
CA GLU A 339 7.71 28.77 23.22
C GLU A 339 8.69 28.24 22.16
N MET A 340 8.75 28.85 20.99
CA MET A 340 9.69 28.47 19.93
C MET A 340 11.13 28.66 20.37
N GLN A 341 11.47 29.79 21.01
CA GLN A 341 12.79 30.03 21.52
C GLN A 341 13.16 29.07 22.66
N MET A 342 12.22 28.78 23.56
CA MET A 342 12.41 27.82 24.63
C MET A 342 12.53 26.38 24.10
N PHE A 343 11.75 26.03 23.08
CA PHE A 343 11.86 24.76 22.39
C PHE A 343 13.27 24.56 21.81
N MET A 344 13.79 25.57 21.12
CA MET A 344 15.14 25.50 20.52
C MET A 344 16.25 25.41 21.56
N ARG A 345 16.03 25.97 22.76
CA ARG A 345 16.99 25.98 23.85
C ARG A 345 16.79 24.85 24.87
N SER A 346 15.66 24.13 24.81
CA SER A 346 15.29 23.15 25.80
C SER A 346 16.19 21.92 25.78
N LYS A 347 16.69 21.53 26.97
CA LYS A 347 17.38 20.24 27.16
C LYS A 347 16.48 19.03 26.88
N LYS A 348 15.16 19.17 26.95
CA LYS A 348 14.18 18.13 26.65
C LYS A 348 14.31 17.63 25.21
N PHE A 349 14.59 18.52 24.28
CA PHE A 349 14.80 18.23 22.87
C PHE A 349 16.26 18.34 22.45
N SER A 350 17.19 18.19 23.40
CA SER A 350 18.62 18.07 23.08
C SER A 350 18.86 16.85 22.18
N GLU A 351 19.92 16.87 21.39
CA GLU A 351 20.27 15.72 20.53
C GLU A 351 20.33 14.39 21.28
N GLY A 352 20.82 14.41 22.54
CA GLY A 352 20.87 13.23 23.38
C GLY A 352 19.47 12.71 23.75
N TYR A 353 18.58 13.61 24.17
CA TYR A 353 17.20 13.23 24.52
C TYR A 353 16.43 12.68 23.32
N LEU A 354 16.52 13.36 22.17
CA LEU A 354 15.87 12.92 20.93
C LEU A 354 16.39 11.56 20.47
N ARG A 355 17.72 11.34 20.56
CA ARG A 355 18.30 10.06 20.20
C ARG A 355 17.74 8.93 21.08
N GLU A 356 17.62 9.15 22.40
CA GLU A 356 17.05 8.15 23.29
C GLU A 356 15.56 7.91 23.02
N LEU A 357 14.76 8.96 22.70
CA LEU A 357 13.37 8.81 22.27
C LEU A 357 13.28 7.96 20.98
N ARG A 358 14.06 8.32 19.95
CA ARG A 358 14.06 7.63 18.66
C ARG A 358 14.47 6.16 18.79
N ARG A 359 15.43 5.88 19.65
CA ARG A 359 15.97 4.54 19.89
C ARG A 359 14.95 3.55 20.45
N VAL A 360 14.03 4.02 21.26
CA VAL A 360 12.95 3.21 21.85
C VAL A 360 11.62 3.37 21.12
N ALA A 361 11.56 4.26 20.11
CA ALA A 361 10.30 4.60 19.47
C ALA A 361 9.74 3.45 18.65
N PHE A 362 8.56 3.00 19.03
CA PHE A 362 7.64 2.25 18.22
C PHE A 362 6.44 3.15 17.93
N VAL A 363 6.18 3.44 16.65
CA VAL A 363 5.12 4.37 16.25
C VAL A 363 4.20 3.75 15.21
N VAL A 364 2.91 4.04 15.32
CA VAL A 364 1.90 3.64 14.35
C VAL A 364 1.19 4.89 13.87
N ARG A 365 1.21 5.14 12.56
CA ARG A 365 0.71 6.37 11.98
C ARG A 365 -0.25 6.09 10.84
N ARG A 366 -1.32 6.88 10.79
CA ARG A 366 -2.34 6.81 9.73
C ARG A 366 -2.39 8.10 8.93
N ALA A 367 -2.62 7.97 7.62
CA ALA A 367 -2.78 9.10 6.72
C ALA A 367 -3.84 8.82 5.66
N SER A 368 -4.73 9.79 5.45
CA SER A 368 -5.64 9.79 4.31
C SER A 368 -4.98 10.41 3.07
N THR A 369 -5.60 10.23 1.91
CA THR A 369 -5.16 10.91 0.67
C THR A 369 -5.20 12.44 0.81
N LEU A 370 -5.99 12.96 1.74
CA LEU A 370 -6.10 14.40 2.01
C LEU A 370 -4.78 15.02 2.49
N GLU A 371 -3.89 14.23 3.09
CA GLU A 371 -2.54 14.71 3.46
C GLU A 371 -1.72 15.18 2.24
N ASN A 372 -2.10 14.77 1.05
CA ASN A 372 -1.42 15.14 -0.20
C ASN A 372 -2.29 16.03 -1.11
N ILE A 373 -3.31 16.69 -0.55
CA ILE A 373 -4.27 17.49 -1.30
C ILE A 373 -3.61 18.66 -2.04
N ASP A 374 -2.55 19.22 -1.46
CA ASP A 374 -1.80 20.34 -2.05
C ASP A 374 -1.16 19.97 -3.41
N ILE A 375 -0.86 18.68 -3.62
CA ILE A 375 -0.29 18.17 -4.90
C ILE A 375 -1.39 17.65 -5.82
N LEU A 376 -2.36 16.92 -5.25
CA LEU A 376 -3.40 16.25 -6.03
C LEU A 376 -4.51 17.21 -6.48
N GLY A 377 -4.75 18.27 -5.70
CA GLY A 377 -5.88 19.19 -5.87
C GLY A 377 -7.19 18.61 -5.33
N GLU A 378 -8.13 19.50 -5.00
CA GLU A 378 -9.46 19.10 -4.54
C GLU A 378 -10.24 18.33 -5.61
N ASP A 379 -10.05 18.67 -6.87
CA ASP A 379 -10.75 18.04 -7.99
C ASP A 379 -10.44 16.55 -8.09
N TYR A 380 -9.22 16.13 -7.75
CA TYR A 380 -8.88 14.72 -7.66
C TYR A 380 -9.75 13.99 -6.61
N ILE A 381 -9.93 14.58 -5.43
CA ILE A 381 -10.74 13.99 -4.36
C ILE A 381 -12.21 13.92 -4.78
N ARG A 382 -12.73 15.01 -5.40
CA ARG A 382 -14.10 15.04 -5.93
C ARG A 382 -14.31 14.00 -7.02
N GLN A 383 -13.33 13.83 -7.91
CA GLN A 383 -13.34 12.81 -8.94
C GLN A 383 -13.36 11.41 -8.32
N MET A 384 -12.47 11.13 -7.37
CA MET A 384 -12.45 9.83 -6.69
C MET A 384 -13.75 9.53 -5.94
N LYS A 385 -14.38 10.55 -5.32
CA LYS A 385 -15.67 10.40 -4.66
C LYS A 385 -16.79 10.03 -5.65
N ARG A 386 -16.75 10.56 -6.88
CA ARG A 386 -17.71 10.27 -7.93
C ARG A 386 -17.47 8.91 -8.59
N ASP A 387 -16.18 8.58 -8.85
CA ASP A 387 -15.80 7.44 -9.68
C ASP A 387 -15.64 6.14 -8.87
N LEU A 388 -15.41 6.24 -7.55
CA LEU A 388 -15.24 5.08 -6.68
C LEU A 388 -16.54 4.78 -5.92
N PRO A 389 -16.85 3.48 -5.73
CA PRO A 389 -17.88 3.06 -4.81
C PRO A 389 -17.68 3.67 -3.42
N PRO A 390 -18.75 4.04 -2.68
CA PRO A 390 -18.64 4.69 -1.37
C PRO A 390 -17.72 3.95 -0.39
N TYR A 391 -17.85 2.63 -0.31
CA TYR A 391 -16.99 1.79 0.53
C TYR A 391 -15.50 1.90 0.14
N THR A 392 -15.21 1.75 -1.15
CA THR A 392 -13.84 1.85 -1.66
C THR A 392 -13.26 3.23 -1.44
N PHE A 393 -14.06 4.29 -1.62
CA PHE A 393 -13.64 5.66 -1.35
C PHE A 393 -13.26 5.84 0.12
N VAL A 394 -14.12 5.40 1.04
CA VAL A 394 -13.91 5.54 2.49
C VAL A 394 -12.65 4.79 2.94
N VAL A 395 -12.43 3.56 2.48
CA VAL A 395 -11.26 2.77 2.88
C VAL A 395 -9.99 3.21 2.15
N SER A 396 -10.04 3.35 0.81
CA SER A 396 -8.82 3.56 0.02
C SER A 396 -8.35 5.01 -0.07
N ILE A 397 -9.27 5.97 0.09
CA ILE A 397 -8.97 7.42 0.01
C ILE A 397 -8.96 8.06 1.40
N LEU A 398 -9.98 7.82 2.21
CA LEU A 398 -10.05 8.39 3.56
C LEU A 398 -9.28 7.57 4.60
N ASN A 399 -8.88 6.34 4.27
CA ASN A 399 -8.14 5.43 5.16
C ASN A 399 -8.88 5.11 6.46
N ALA A 400 -10.21 5.04 6.40
CA ALA A 400 -11.04 4.76 7.55
C ALA A 400 -10.99 3.27 7.93
N LYS A 401 -11.03 3.00 9.24
CA LYS A 401 -11.26 1.64 9.74
C LYS A 401 -12.69 1.23 9.45
N MET A 402 -12.83 0.03 8.90
CA MET A 402 -14.16 -0.55 8.72
C MET A 402 -14.71 -1.08 10.05
N GLN A 403 -16.00 -0.81 10.26
CA GLN A 403 -16.75 -1.44 11.36
C GLN A 403 -17.39 -2.73 10.83
N LYS A 404 -17.28 -3.80 11.59
CA LYS A 404 -17.91 -5.08 11.26
C LYS A 404 -19.41 -4.99 11.52
N SER A 405 -20.24 -5.43 10.56
CA SER A 405 -21.59 -5.88 10.88
C SER A 405 -21.49 -7.14 11.74
N ASN A 406 -22.09 -7.16 12.92
CA ASN A 406 -22.03 -8.32 13.82
C ASN A 406 -22.74 -9.55 13.24
N ASP A 407 -23.61 -9.37 12.24
CA ASP A 407 -24.49 -10.37 11.66
C ASP A 407 -24.16 -10.72 10.19
N GLY A 408 -22.88 -10.63 9.81
CA GLY A 408 -22.45 -10.94 8.44
C GLY A 408 -22.52 -12.42 8.10
N PHE A 409 -22.97 -12.74 6.85
CA PHE A 409 -23.03 -14.12 6.35
C PHE A 409 -21.66 -14.81 6.33
N TYR A 410 -20.58 -14.09 6.06
CA TYR A 410 -19.19 -14.58 6.08
C TYR A 410 -18.48 -14.16 7.36
N SER A 411 -19.00 -14.59 8.53
CA SER A 411 -18.57 -14.13 9.84
C SER A 411 -17.10 -14.40 10.17
N ASN A 412 -16.51 -15.43 9.56
CA ASN A 412 -15.11 -15.82 9.76
C ASN A 412 -14.15 -15.26 8.69
N LEU A 413 -14.63 -14.37 7.81
CA LEU A 413 -13.75 -13.74 6.84
C LEU A 413 -12.71 -12.86 7.56
N ASP A 414 -11.43 -13.22 7.41
CA ASP A 414 -10.29 -12.55 8.04
C ASP A 414 -9.10 -12.52 7.08
N ILE A 415 -8.35 -11.41 7.09
CA ILE A 415 -7.20 -11.22 6.22
C ILE A 415 -6.08 -12.24 6.50
N GLU A 416 -5.86 -12.59 7.77
CA GLU A 416 -4.76 -13.46 8.16
C GLU A 416 -5.01 -14.92 7.79
N HIS A 417 -6.27 -15.35 7.81
CA HIS A 417 -6.65 -16.74 7.60
C HIS A 417 -7.13 -17.04 6.18
N VAL A 418 -7.68 -16.04 5.51
CA VAL A 418 -8.40 -16.21 4.24
C VAL A 418 -7.60 -15.72 3.05
N HIS A 419 -7.00 -14.53 3.15
CA HIS A 419 -6.39 -13.89 2.00
C HIS A 419 -5.07 -14.57 1.63
N GLY A 420 -5.06 -15.12 0.43
CA GLY A 420 -3.88 -15.75 -0.13
C GLY A 420 -2.80 -14.75 -0.50
N TYR A 421 -1.56 -15.20 -0.34
CA TYR A 421 -0.39 -14.53 -0.89
C TYR A 421 -0.05 -15.16 -2.22
N THR A 422 0.48 -14.35 -3.12
CA THR A 422 1.00 -14.85 -4.38
C THR A 422 2.18 -15.80 -4.12
N ILE A 423 2.27 -16.87 -4.89
CA ILE A 423 3.45 -17.75 -4.92
C ILE A 423 4.51 -17.04 -5.78
N ASP A 424 5.79 -17.13 -5.40
CA ASP A 424 6.85 -16.62 -6.25
C ASP A 424 6.95 -17.44 -7.53
N ASN A 425 6.56 -16.85 -8.63
CA ASN A 425 7.03 -17.29 -9.93
C ASN A 425 8.48 -16.82 -10.10
N ASP A 426 9.29 -17.53 -10.83
CA ASP A 426 10.62 -17.08 -11.17
C ASP A 426 10.56 -15.92 -12.18
N VAL A 427 10.22 -14.73 -11.65
CA VAL A 427 10.02 -13.52 -12.45
C VAL A 427 11.30 -13.11 -13.15
N LEU A 428 12.46 -13.39 -12.55
CA LEU A 428 13.75 -13.08 -13.13
C LEU A 428 14.06 -13.93 -14.35
N SER A 429 13.63 -15.21 -14.36
CA SER A 429 13.80 -16.07 -15.56
C SER A 429 12.94 -15.64 -16.73
N GLN A 430 11.88 -14.86 -16.45
CA GLN A 430 10.94 -14.35 -17.47
C GLN A 430 11.22 -12.89 -17.86
N ALA A 431 12.11 -12.20 -17.15
CA ALA A 431 12.46 -10.82 -17.45
C ALA A 431 13.50 -10.74 -18.56
N ASN A 432 13.30 -9.84 -19.50
CA ASN A 432 14.35 -9.43 -20.41
C ASN A 432 15.35 -8.54 -19.67
N PHE A 433 16.63 -8.75 -19.91
CA PHE A 433 17.69 -7.93 -19.33
C PHE A 433 18.32 -7.08 -20.42
N SER A 434 18.41 -5.80 -20.19
CA SER A 434 19.10 -4.85 -21.05
C SER A 434 20.41 -4.38 -20.39
N THR A 435 21.43 -4.09 -21.21
CA THR A 435 22.65 -3.44 -20.71
C THR A 435 22.49 -1.94 -20.93
N GLN A 436 22.52 -1.19 -19.83
CA GLN A 436 22.44 0.26 -19.87
C GLN A 436 23.78 0.89 -19.54
N LYS A 437 24.23 1.84 -20.41
CA LYS A 437 25.41 2.69 -20.11
C LYS A 437 24.94 3.94 -19.38
N SER A 438 25.44 4.12 -18.18
CA SER A 438 25.18 5.29 -17.36
C SER A 438 26.45 6.08 -17.11
N THR A 439 26.36 7.41 -17.12
CA THR A 439 27.46 8.31 -16.80
C THR A 439 27.06 9.22 -15.66
N GLY A 440 27.87 9.33 -14.63
CA GLY A 440 27.63 10.18 -13.47
C GLY A 440 28.94 10.64 -12.81
N ILE A 441 28.84 11.33 -11.69
CA ILE A 441 29.98 11.85 -10.95
C ILE A 441 29.97 11.28 -9.53
N ILE A 442 31.09 10.64 -9.14
CA ILE A 442 31.33 10.19 -7.77
C ILE A 442 32.63 10.86 -7.30
N ASN A 443 32.60 11.55 -6.15
CA ASN A 443 33.75 12.25 -5.57
C ASN A 443 34.47 13.19 -6.57
N GLY A 444 33.68 13.88 -7.42
CA GLY A 444 34.22 14.80 -8.41
C GLY A 444 34.80 14.15 -9.68
N LYS A 445 34.83 12.83 -9.78
CA LYS A 445 35.30 12.09 -10.95
C LYS A 445 34.15 11.63 -11.81
N ARG A 446 34.24 11.89 -13.13
CA ARG A 446 33.27 11.36 -14.10
C ARG A 446 33.48 9.86 -14.27
N ILE A 447 32.42 9.08 -14.06
CA ILE A 447 32.42 7.62 -14.16
C ILE A 447 31.40 7.24 -15.23
N THR A 448 31.78 6.33 -16.11
CA THR A 448 30.85 5.64 -17.03
C THR A 448 30.83 4.18 -16.66
N SER A 449 29.66 3.63 -16.44
CA SER A 449 29.44 2.23 -16.05
C SER A 449 28.41 1.59 -16.95
N GLU A 450 28.59 0.31 -17.20
CA GLU A 450 27.57 -0.56 -17.79
C GLU A 450 26.93 -1.38 -16.67
N SER A 451 25.62 -1.36 -16.60
CA SER A 451 24.84 -2.13 -15.63
C SER A 451 23.80 -2.98 -16.34
N TYR A 452 23.61 -4.19 -15.88
CA TYR A 452 22.50 -5.04 -16.27
C TYR A 452 21.26 -4.62 -15.49
N GLN A 453 20.16 -4.45 -16.22
CA GLN A 453 18.86 -4.10 -15.61
C GLN A 453 17.78 -5.01 -16.14
N PRO A 454 16.91 -5.56 -15.28
CA PRO A 454 15.69 -6.20 -15.74
C PRO A 454 14.75 -5.13 -16.33
N ASP A 455 14.06 -5.48 -17.41
CA ASP A 455 13.03 -4.62 -17.97
C ASP A 455 11.79 -4.67 -17.08
N PHE A 456 11.74 -3.76 -16.11
CA PHE A 456 10.62 -3.64 -15.18
C PHE A 456 9.35 -3.14 -15.88
N GLN A 457 9.46 -2.40 -16.98
CA GLN A 457 8.31 -1.88 -17.72
C GLN A 457 7.56 -3.02 -18.39
N GLU A 458 8.27 -3.93 -19.06
CA GLU A 458 7.66 -5.12 -19.65
C GLU A 458 6.93 -5.98 -18.60
N LEU A 459 7.53 -6.14 -17.42
CA LEU A 459 6.90 -6.88 -16.31
C LEU A 459 5.65 -6.18 -15.76
N ALA A 460 5.64 -4.84 -15.69
CA ALA A 460 4.52 -4.07 -15.18
C ALA A 460 3.33 -3.96 -16.16
N GLU A 461 3.58 -4.09 -17.46
CA GLU A 461 2.56 -3.95 -18.52
C GLU A 461 1.76 -5.24 -18.78
N ARG A 462 2.18 -6.39 -18.25
CA ARG A 462 1.43 -7.64 -18.40
C ARG A 462 0.08 -7.57 -17.66
N ASN A 463 -0.99 -7.87 -18.36
CA ASN A 463 -2.34 -7.93 -17.81
C ASN A 463 -2.99 -9.29 -18.11
N ASP A 464 -2.32 -10.36 -17.70
CA ASP A 464 -2.81 -11.74 -17.85
C ASP A 464 -2.38 -12.60 -16.65
N CYS A 465 -2.77 -13.89 -16.65
CA CYS A 465 -2.54 -14.82 -15.53
C CYS A 465 -1.06 -15.08 -15.20
N ARG A 466 -0.11 -14.64 -16.02
CA ARG A 466 1.33 -14.69 -15.68
C ARG A 466 1.67 -13.73 -14.54
N MET A 467 0.79 -12.75 -14.26
CA MET A 467 0.89 -11.87 -13.10
C MET A 467 0.38 -12.52 -11.80
N ASP A 468 -0.34 -13.62 -11.90
CA ASP A 468 -0.93 -14.34 -10.76
C ASP A 468 0.05 -15.41 -10.28
N ALA A 469 0.90 -15.04 -9.33
CA ALA A 469 1.87 -15.99 -8.78
C ALA A 469 1.22 -17.14 -7.97
N ASP A 470 -0.06 -17.06 -7.66
CA ASP A 470 -0.88 -18.11 -7.07
C ASP A 470 -1.60 -19.00 -8.11
N CYS A 471 -1.42 -18.72 -9.40
CA CYS A 471 -1.93 -19.56 -10.50
C CYS A 471 -0.90 -20.60 -10.92
N ILE A 472 -1.14 -21.87 -10.55
CA ILE A 472 -0.26 -22.98 -10.93
C ILE A 472 -0.64 -23.48 -12.33
N ASN A 473 0.27 -23.33 -13.28
CA ASN A 473 0.00 -23.63 -14.69
C ASN A 473 -0.36 -25.10 -14.96
N ALA A 474 0.20 -26.03 -14.21
CA ALA A 474 -0.03 -27.47 -14.37
C ALA A 474 -1.40 -27.96 -13.84
N LEU A 475 -2.05 -27.19 -12.96
CA LEU A 475 -3.32 -27.59 -12.35
C LEU A 475 -4.53 -27.09 -13.14
N PRO A 476 -5.69 -27.81 -13.12
CA PRO A 476 -6.91 -27.32 -13.73
C PRO A 476 -7.43 -26.06 -13.04
N LEU A 477 -8.27 -25.29 -13.74
CA LEU A 477 -9.05 -24.21 -13.15
C LEU A 477 -10.41 -24.73 -12.70
N TYR A 478 -10.89 -24.20 -11.57
CA TYR A 478 -12.26 -24.36 -11.09
C TYR A 478 -13.01 -23.06 -11.26
N ILE A 479 -14.21 -23.10 -11.85
CA ILE A 479 -14.99 -21.92 -12.14
C ILE A 479 -16.46 -22.09 -11.76
N ALA A 480 -17.08 -21.00 -11.32
CA ALA A 480 -18.52 -20.90 -11.16
C ALA A 480 -19.01 -19.50 -11.51
N PHE A 481 -20.23 -19.45 -12.04
CA PHE A 481 -20.88 -18.20 -12.44
C PHE A 481 -22.12 -17.95 -11.59
N ASP A 482 -22.49 -16.68 -11.47
CA ASP A 482 -23.84 -16.28 -11.15
C ASP A 482 -24.43 -15.46 -12.30
N TYR A 483 -25.72 -15.70 -12.60
CA TYR A 483 -26.42 -15.22 -13.79
C TYR A 483 -27.52 -14.25 -13.38
N ASN A 484 -27.31 -12.96 -13.62
CA ASN A 484 -28.32 -11.95 -13.38
C ASN A 484 -28.51 -11.08 -14.63
N ALA A 485 -29.69 -10.51 -14.79
CA ALA A 485 -30.02 -9.65 -15.93
C ALA A 485 -29.11 -8.43 -16.05
N ASN A 486 -28.67 -7.86 -14.94
CA ASN A 486 -27.90 -6.62 -14.89
C ASN A 486 -26.39 -6.84 -14.77
N ILE A 487 -25.98 -7.98 -14.25
CA ILE A 487 -24.58 -8.34 -14.04
C ILE A 487 -24.43 -9.87 -14.15
N ASN A 488 -23.37 -10.30 -14.81
CA ASN A 488 -22.91 -11.68 -14.73
C ASN A 488 -21.55 -11.70 -14.05
N THR A 489 -21.39 -12.59 -13.10
CA THR A 489 -20.15 -12.72 -12.33
C THR A 489 -19.52 -14.10 -12.50
N LEU A 490 -18.20 -14.16 -12.37
CA LEU A 490 -17.40 -15.37 -12.47
C LEU A 490 -16.34 -15.35 -11.38
N VAL A 491 -16.22 -16.46 -10.65
CA VAL A 491 -15.14 -16.68 -9.68
C VAL A 491 -14.28 -17.85 -10.13
N VAL A 492 -12.96 -17.67 -10.10
CA VAL A 492 -11.96 -18.64 -10.55
C VAL A 492 -11.07 -19.05 -9.40
N GLY A 493 -10.83 -20.33 -9.25
CA GLY A 493 -9.96 -20.86 -8.21
C GLY A 493 -9.19 -22.11 -8.65
N GLN A 494 -8.24 -22.51 -7.81
CA GLN A 494 -7.51 -23.77 -7.90
C GLN A 494 -7.41 -24.40 -6.52
N ARG A 495 -7.42 -25.75 -6.46
CA ARG A 495 -7.22 -26.51 -5.23
C ARG A 495 -5.84 -27.12 -5.21
N TYR A 496 -5.06 -26.80 -4.21
CA TYR A 496 -3.75 -27.39 -3.97
C TYR A 496 -3.33 -27.22 -2.51
N GLU A 497 -2.39 -28.03 -2.09
CA GLU A 497 -1.83 -27.95 -0.74
C GLU A 497 -0.91 -26.74 -0.62
N ARG A 498 -1.11 -25.93 0.43
CA ARG A 498 -0.25 -24.81 0.78
C ARG A 498 -0.01 -24.79 2.28
N ASP A 499 1.26 -24.69 2.67
CA ASP A 499 1.69 -24.65 4.08
C ASP A 499 1.16 -25.86 4.89
N GLY A 500 1.06 -27.04 4.27
CA GLY A 500 0.53 -28.28 4.87
C GLY A 500 -1.00 -28.34 4.97
N MET A 501 -1.72 -27.42 4.33
CA MET A 501 -3.19 -27.37 4.30
C MET A 501 -3.71 -27.52 2.87
N ASP A 502 -4.73 -28.37 2.70
CA ASP A 502 -5.51 -28.44 1.46
C ASP A 502 -6.36 -27.17 1.34
N CYS A 503 -6.12 -26.36 0.31
CA CYS A 503 -6.72 -25.05 0.14
C CYS A 503 -7.43 -24.91 -1.22
N LEU A 504 -8.60 -24.28 -1.22
CA LEU A 504 -9.13 -23.62 -2.40
C LEU A 504 -8.58 -22.20 -2.45
N ASN A 505 -7.72 -21.94 -3.42
CA ASN A 505 -7.17 -20.62 -3.68
C ASN A 505 -8.05 -19.92 -4.73
N VAL A 506 -8.77 -18.88 -4.33
CA VAL A 506 -9.57 -18.02 -5.22
C VAL A 506 -8.62 -16.99 -5.85
N ILE A 507 -8.30 -17.22 -7.11
CA ILE A 507 -7.25 -16.47 -7.83
C ILE A 507 -7.78 -15.13 -8.33
N LYS A 508 -8.91 -15.15 -9.05
CA LYS A 508 -9.47 -13.96 -9.67
C LYS A 508 -10.97 -14.06 -9.86
N SER A 509 -11.63 -12.92 -9.75
CA SER A 509 -13.03 -12.75 -10.12
C SER A 509 -13.18 -11.80 -11.31
N PHE A 510 -14.21 -12.03 -12.12
CA PHE A 510 -14.56 -11.24 -13.29
C PHE A 510 -16.06 -10.91 -13.27
N TYR A 511 -16.43 -9.81 -13.90
CA TYR A 511 -17.83 -9.48 -14.12
C TYR A 511 -18.02 -8.67 -15.41
N VAL A 512 -19.24 -8.71 -15.93
CA VAL A 512 -19.71 -7.82 -16.97
C VAL A 512 -21.05 -7.24 -16.56
N LYS A 513 -21.25 -5.96 -16.84
CA LYS A 513 -22.53 -5.25 -16.62
C LYS A 513 -23.28 -5.09 -17.93
N ASN A 514 -24.53 -4.63 -17.83
CA ASN A 514 -25.43 -4.39 -18.94
C ASN A 514 -24.73 -3.71 -20.14
N GLU A 515 -25.10 -4.10 -21.34
CA GLU A 515 -24.48 -4.00 -22.66
C GLU A 515 -23.50 -5.14 -22.95
N ARG A 516 -22.67 -5.57 -22.00
CA ARG A 516 -21.83 -6.77 -22.11
C ARG A 516 -22.55 -7.94 -21.41
N LYS A 517 -22.50 -9.11 -22.02
CA LYS A 517 -23.24 -10.29 -21.58
C LYS A 517 -22.32 -11.47 -21.27
N LEU A 518 -22.90 -12.61 -20.98
CA LEU A 518 -22.18 -13.82 -20.57
C LEU A 518 -21.07 -14.24 -21.55
N ARG A 519 -21.25 -14.07 -22.85
CA ARG A 519 -20.23 -14.43 -23.86
C ARG A 519 -18.99 -13.55 -23.78
N GLU A 520 -19.18 -12.27 -23.50
CA GLU A 520 -18.06 -11.32 -23.27
C GLU A 520 -17.33 -11.62 -21.96
N LEU A 521 -18.02 -12.04 -20.92
CA LEU A 521 -17.39 -12.49 -19.67
C LEU A 521 -16.52 -13.72 -19.88
N ILE A 522 -16.99 -14.70 -20.65
CA ILE A 522 -16.23 -15.89 -21.02
C ILE A 522 -15.02 -15.54 -21.91
N ALA A 523 -15.18 -14.54 -22.78
CA ALA A 523 -14.07 -14.00 -23.56
C ALA A 523 -12.98 -13.41 -22.66
N ASP A 524 -13.34 -12.50 -21.76
CA ASP A 524 -12.40 -11.87 -20.82
C ASP A 524 -11.63 -12.91 -19.98
N PHE A 525 -12.34 -13.93 -19.48
CA PHE A 525 -11.72 -15.05 -18.78
C PHE A 525 -10.72 -15.80 -19.66
N SER A 526 -11.14 -16.15 -20.89
CA SER A 526 -10.33 -16.96 -21.80
C SER A 526 -9.10 -16.20 -22.28
N ASP A 527 -9.22 -14.92 -22.50
CA ASP A 527 -8.11 -14.04 -22.93
C ASP A 527 -7.12 -13.84 -21.78
N TYR A 528 -7.60 -13.64 -20.57
CA TYR A 528 -6.76 -13.49 -19.38
C TYR A 528 -5.95 -14.76 -19.09
N TYR A 529 -6.59 -15.94 -19.19
CA TYR A 529 -5.94 -17.24 -18.94
C TYR A 529 -5.37 -17.91 -20.20
N ALA A 530 -5.23 -17.18 -21.31
CA ALA A 530 -4.65 -17.72 -22.54
C ALA A 530 -3.25 -18.32 -22.35
N PRO A 531 -2.31 -17.71 -21.61
CA PRO A 531 -0.99 -18.31 -21.36
C PRO A 531 -1.09 -19.65 -20.60
N LYS A 532 -1.99 -19.75 -19.62
CA LYS A 532 -2.21 -20.97 -18.86
C LYS A 532 -2.87 -22.04 -19.71
N ARG A 533 -3.88 -21.69 -20.50
CA ARG A 533 -4.58 -22.61 -21.40
C ARG A 533 -3.63 -23.30 -22.37
N ALA A 534 -2.59 -22.61 -22.83
CA ALA A 534 -1.56 -23.18 -23.69
C ALA A 534 -0.76 -24.32 -23.01
N ILE A 535 -0.72 -24.35 -21.67
CA ILE A 535 -0.01 -25.37 -20.89
C ILE A 535 -0.97 -26.44 -20.39
N ASN A 536 -2.09 -26.04 -19.80
CA ASN A 536 -3.14 -26.92 -19.31
C ASN A 536 -4.51 -26.28 -19.61
N PRO A 537 -5.28 -26.80 -20.58
CA PRO A 537 -6.59 -26.27 -20.96
C PRO A 537 -7.74 -26.78 -20.09
N ASP A 538 -7.48 -27.59 -19.07
CA ASP A 538 -8.54 -28.23 -18.29
C ASP A 538 -9.23 -27.23 -17.37
N VAL A 539 -10.56 -27.16 -17.45
CA VAL A 539 -11.41 -26.33 -16.61
C VAL A 539 -12.61 -27.14 -16.11
N THR A 540 -12.84 -27.09 -14.79
CA THR A 540 -14.03 -27.68 -14.18
C THR A 540 -15.04 -26.57 -13.88
N TYR A 541 -16.20 -26.67 -14.47
CA TYR A 541 -17.30 -25.73 -14.34
C TYR A 541 -18.38 -26.29 -13.41
N PHE A 542 -18.58 -25.64 -12.25
CA PHE A 542 -19.66 -25.99 -11.32
C PHE A 542 -20.88 -25.12 -11.58
N TYR A 543 -22.07 -25.72 -11.65
CA TYR A 543 -23.33 -25.03 -11.82
C TYR A 543 -24.48 -25.72 -11.09
N ASP A 544 -25.45 -24.94 -10.68
CA ASP A 544 -26.66 -25.41 -10.02
C ASP A 544 -27.90 -25.36 -10.96
N ALA A 545 -29.07 -25.63 -10.40
CA ALA A 545 -30.31 -25.64 -11.15
C ALA A 545 -30.68 -24.28 -11.78
N THR A 546 -30.10 -23.15 -11.29
CA THR A 546 -30.37 -21.80 -11.86
C THR A 546 -29.79 -21.68 -13.26
N ALA A 547 -28.62 -22.30 -13.52
CA ALA A 547 -28.01 -22.32 -14.84
C ALA A 547 -28.80 -23.11 -15.91
N LYS A 548 -29.75 -23.95 -15.48
CA LYS A 548 -30.64 -24.73 -16.37
C LYS A 548 -31.84 -23.93 -16.83
N GLN A 549 -32.08 -22.75 -16.24
CA GLN A 549 -33.15 -21.87 -16.68
C GLN A 549 -32.74 -21.22 -18.01
N GLY A 550 -33.68 -21.10 -18.92
CA GLY A 550 -33.50 -20.35 -20.17
C GLY A 550 -33.52 -18.86 -19.86
N ALA A 551 -32.67 -18.11 -20.52
CA ALA A 551 -32.73 -16.66 -20.45
C ALA A 551 -34.03 -16.19 -21.12
N SER A 552 -35.04 -15.86 -20.35
CA SER A 552 -36.27 -15.20 -20.86
C SER A 552 -35.99 -13.83 -21.53
N TYR A 553 -34.72 -13.38 -21.50
CA TYR A 553 -34.21 -12.15 -22.08
C TYR A 553 -33.23 -12.33 -23.25
N ALA A 554 -32.86 -13.56 -23.58
CA ALA A 554 -32.07 -13.83 -24.76
C ALA A 554 -32.96 -14.31 -25.91
N SER A 555 -32.72 -13.78 -27.10
CA SER A 555 -33.43 -14.15 -28.34
C SER A 555 -33.13 -15.60 -28.83
N THR A 556 -32.53 -16.44 -28.00
CA THR A 556 -32.18 -17.83 -28.28
C THR A 556 -32.56 -18.68 -27.07
N ASP A 557 -33.21 -19.84 -27.32
CA ASP A 557 -33.62 -20.87 -26.34
C ASP A 557 -32.42 -21.58 -25.64
N GLU A 558 -31.22 -21.02 -25.69
CA GLU A 558 -30.02 -21.61 -25.08
C GLU A 558 -30.04 -21.40 -23.57
N ARG A 559 -29.88 -22.49 -22.82
CA ARG A 559 -29.70 -22.49 -21.37
C ARG A 559 -28.30 -21.96 -21.02
N PHE A 560 -28.16 -21.23 -19.92
CA PHE A 560 -26.90 -20.60 -19.50
C PHE A 560 -25.71 -21.58 -19.48
N TYR A 561 -25.88 -22.76 -18.87
CA TYR A 561 -24.80 -23.75 -18.78
C TYR A 561 -24.33 -24.23 -20.15
N MET A 562 -25.23 -24.39 -21.13
CA MET A 562 -24.87 -24.78 -22.51
C MET A 562 -24.05 -23.70 -23.20
N THR A 563 -24.45 -22.44 -23.02
CA THR A 563 -23.69 -21.29 -23.54
C THR A 563 -22.27 -21.26 -22.95
N VAL A 564 -22.12 -21.47 -21.62
CA VAL A 564 -20.80 -21.48 -20.98
C VAL A 564 -19.94 -22.60 -21.56
N ILE A 565 -20.45 -23.83 -21.63
CA ILE A 565 -19.69 -24.97 -22.16
C ILE A 565 -19.27 -24.71 -23.61
N SER A 566 -20.24 -24.35 -24.47
CA SER A 566 -19.98 -24.18 -25.90
C SER A 566 -18.98 -23.04 -26.18
N GLU A 567 -19.07 -21.91 -25.45
CA GLU A 567 -18.15 -20.78 -25.63
C GLU A 567 -16.75 -21.08 -25.09
N LEU A 568 -16.62 -21.83 -24.00
CA LEU A 568 -15.31 -22.26 -23.48
C LEU A 568 -14.64 -23.26 -24.45
N GLU A 569 -15.39 -24.28 -24.92
CA GLU A 569 -14.87 -25.26 -25.88
C GLU A 569 -14.45 -24.62 -27.21
N LYS A 570 -15.25 -23.69 -27.74
CA LYS A 570 -14.88 -22.89 -28.93
C LYS A 570 -13.57 -22.12 -28.77
N ARG A 571 -13.21 -21.76 -27.54
CA ARG A 571 -12.00 -21.05 -27.20
C ARG A 571 -10.84 -21.97 -26.80
N GLY A 572 -11.02 -23.29 -26.92
CA GLY A 572 -9.99 -24.31 -26.73
C GLY A 572 -9.80 -24.74 -25.27
N TRP A 573 -10.83 -24.63 -24.44
CA TRP A 573 -10.83 -25.24 -23.11
C TRP A 573 -11.39 -26.67 -23.14
N ASN A 574 -10.84 -27.56 -22.30
CA ASN A 574 -11.40 -28.87 -22.02
C ASN A 574 -12.34 -28.73 -20.82
N VAL A 575 -13.65 -28.74 -21.07
CA VAL A 575 -14.64 -28.44 -20.04
C VAL A 575 -15.16 -29.73 -19.38
N THR A 576 -14.94 -29.82 -18.05
CA THR A 576 -15.66 -30.80 -17.21
C THR A 576 -16.78 -30.08 -16.48
N ALA A 577 -18.02 -30.25 -16.90
CA ALA A 577 -19.19 -29.61 -16.31
C ALA A 577 -19.81 -30.50 -15.22
N ILE A 578 -19.96 -29.94 -14.02
CA ILE A 578 -20.54 -30.65 -12.86
C ILE A 578 -21.86 -29.99 -12.46
N ASP A 579 -22.94 -30.71 -12.63
CA ASP A 579 -24.27 -30.33 -12.19
C ASP A 579 -24.46 -30.62 -10.70
N MET A 580 -24.54 -29.58 -9.89
CA MET A 580 -24.69 -29.69 -8.44
C MET A 580 -26.14 -29.90 -7.99
N GLY A 581 -27.12 -29.86 -8.92
CA GLY A 581 -28.54 -30.01 -8.59
C GLY A 581 -29.17 -28.76 -7.99
N ALA A 582 -30.03 -28.91 -7.00
CA ALA A 582 -30.67 -27.81 -6.30
C ALA A 582 -29.66 -27.11 -5.39
N PRO A 583 -29.71 -25.74 -5.31
CA PRO A 583 -28.84 -25.02 -4.40
C PRO A 583 -29.03 -25.44 -2.94
N GLU A 584 -27.94 -25.55 -2.22
CA GLU A 584 -27.98 -25.82 -0.77
C GLU A 584 -28.68 -24.68 -0.02
N ARG A 585 -29.26 -24.99 1.13
CA ARG A 585 -29.91 -24.01 2.00
C ARG A 585 -28.90 -23.02 2.55
N HIS A 586 -29.29 -21.77 2.75
CA HIS A 586 -28.39 -20.72 3.21
C HIS A 586 -27.75 -20.98 4.59
N ASP A 587 -28.47 -21.62 5.52
CA ASP A 587 -27.94 -22.03 6.81
C ASP A 587 -26.82 -23.09 6.68
N VAL A 588 -26.98 -24.04 5.75
CA VAL A 588 -25.98 -25.04 5.45
C VAL A 588 -24.76 -24.42 4.77
N LYS A 589 -24.99 -23.56 3.75
CA LYS A 589 -23.94 -22.77 3.09
C LYS A 589 -23.14 -21.96 4.10
N HIS A 590 -23.83 -21.21 4.97
CA HIS A 590 -23.20 -20.39 6.01
C HIS A 590 -22.25 -21.21 6.88
N LYS A 591 -22.71 -22.36 7.38
CA LYS A 591 -21.90 -23.24 8.24
C LYS A 591 -20.67 -23.76 7.49
N ILE A 592 -20.87 -24.36 6.34
CA ILE A 592 -19.79 -25.01 5.56
C ILE A 592 -18.73 -24.00 5.14
N ILE A 593 -19.15 -22.83 4.67
CA ILE A 593 -18.22 -21.79 4.20
C ILE A 593 -17.44 -21.18 5.36
N ASN A 594 -18.10 -20.89 6.49
CA ASN A 594 -17.40 -20.34 7.65
C ASN A 594 -16.44 -21.32 8.32
N GLU A 595 -16.70 -22.64 8.25
CA GLU A 595 -15.72 -23.66 8.65
C GLU A 595 -14.49 -23.64 7.73
N GLY A 596 -14.67 -23.45 6.42
CA GLY A 596 -13.58 -23.29 5.46
C GLY A 596 -12.79 -22.00 5.67
N LEU A 597 -13.50 -20.89 5.94
CA LEU A 597 -12.88 -19.60 6.26
C LEU A 597 -12.06 -19.64 7.55
N ALA A 598 -12.54 -20.39 8.55
CA ALA A 598 -11.82 -20.59 9.81
C ALA A 598 -10.73 -21.68 9.73
N HIS A 599 -10.50 -22.27 8.55
CA HIS A 599 -9.56 -23.38 8.33
C HIS A 599 -9.83 -24.62 9.19
N GLN A 600 -11.09 -24.83 9.60
CA GLN A 600 -11.51 -25.96 10.42
C GLN A 600 -11.86 -27.21 9.60
N SER A 601 -12.15 -27.02 8.32
CA SER A 601 -12.57 -28.10 7.42
C SER A 601 -11.99 -27.92 6.02
N PRO A 602 -11.29 -28.92 5.44
CA PRO A 602 -10.71 -28.81 4.10
C PRO A 602 -11.80 -28.83 3.00
N PRO A 603 -11.55 -28.16 1.86
CA PRO A 603 -10.42 -27.26 1.66
C PRO A 603 -10.59 -25.96 2.43
N ALA A 604 -9.51 -25.47 3.01
CA ALA A 604 -9.46 -24.14 3.57
C ALA A 604 -9.61 -23.09 2.46
N ILE A 605 -10.21 -21.95 2.77
CA ILE A 605 -10.44 -20.89 1.77
C ILE A 605 -9.31 -19.87 1.85
N ARG A 606 -8.74 -19.52 0.70
CA ARG A 606 -7.76 -18.44 0.53
C ARG A 606 -8.17 -17.57 -0.65
N ILE A 607 -8.19 -16.26 -0.48
CA ILE A 607 -8.63 -15.31 -1.51
C ILE A 607 -7.51 -14.36 -1.84
N ASN A 608 -7.13 -14.27 -3.10
CA ASN A 608 -6.18 -13.27 -3.58
C ASN A 608 -6.83 -11.88 -3.56
N GLN A 609 -6.43 -11.05 -2.59
CA GLN A 609 -7.01 -9.71 -2.42
C GLN A 609 -6.81 -8.79 -3.62
N THR A 610 -5.70 -8.91 -4.31
CA THR A 610 -5.36 -8.03 -5.42
C THR A 610 -6.34 -8.18 -6.59
N ASN A 611 -6.77 -9.42 -6.83
CA ASN A 611 -7.60 -9.77 -7.97
C ASN A 611 -9.09 -9.92 -7.64
N ASN A 612 -9.46 -9.86 -6.35
CA ASN A 612 -10.83 -10.07 -5.88
C ASN A 612 -11.34 -8.97 -4.95
N PRO A 613 -11.06 -7.68 -5.20
CA PRO A 613 -11.48 -6.61 -4.27
C PRO A 613 -13.00 -6.51 -4.15
N ASP A 614 -13.74 -6.59 -5.26
CA ASP A 614 -15.21 -6.49 -5.24
C ASP A 614 -15.87 -7.71 -4.58
N LEU A 615 -15.33 -8.92 -4.80
CA LEU A 615 -15.80 -10.14 -4.10
C LEU A 615 -15.62 -9.99 -2.58
N ILE A 616 -14.47 -9.53 -2.12
CA ILE A 616 -14.21 -9.35 -0.69
C ILE A 616 -15.14 -8.32 -0.08
N ILE A 617 -15.38 -7.20 -0.77
CA ILE A 617 -16.33 -6.18 -0.34
C ILE A 617 -17.74 -6.77 -0.28
N ALA A 618 -18.18 -7.49 -1.31
CA ALA A 618 -19.47 -8.15 -1.34
C ALA A 618 -19.65 -9.12 -0.17
N MET A 619 -18.62 -9.92 0.15
CA MET A 619 -18.62 -10.84 1.30
C MET A 619 -18.69 -10.09 2.64
N GLN A 620 -18.00 -8.97 2.78
CA GLN A 620 -18.02 -8.15 4.02
C GLN A 620 -19.37 -7.48 4.26
N LEU A 621 -20.04 -7.09 3.19
CA LEU A 621 -21.34 -6.38 3.24
C LEU A 621 -22.54 -7.32 3.16
N CYS A 622 -22.33 -8.62 2.98
CA CYS A 622 -23.39 -9.61 2.91
C CYS A 622 -23.98 -9.86 4.30
N GLU A 623 -25.11 -9.25 4.58
CA GLU A 623 -25.85 -9.40 5.84
C GLU A 623 -26.73 -10.64 5.83
N VAL A 624 -27.21 -10.99 7.02
CA VAL A 624 -28.11 -12.11 7.26
C VAL A 624 -29.50 -11.57 7.57
N GLU A 625 -30.50 -12.11 6.90
CA GLU A 625 -31.90 -11.91 7.23
C GLU A 625 -32.48 -13.16 7.89
N ILE A 626 -33.08 -13.00 9.07
CA ILE A 626 -33.83 -14.05 9.75
C ILE A 626 -35.31 -13.79 9.53
N SER A 627 -35.96 -14.59 8.69
CA SER A 627 -37.38 -14.49 8.40
C SER A 627 -38.11 -15.77 8.84
N TYR A 628 -39.44 -15.82 8.67
CA TYR A 628 -40.23 -17.03 8.88
C TYR A 628 -39.81 -18.20 7.99
N ARG A 629 -39.06 -17.92 6.92
CA ARG A 629 -38.47 -18.93 6.01
C ARG A 629 -37.11 -19.44 6.48
N GLY A 630 -36.63 -18.99 7.64
CA GLY A 630 -35.33 -19.32 8.20
C GLY A 630 -34.28 -18.27 7.96
N PHE A 631 -33.03 -18.71 7.98
CA PHE A 631 -31.81 -17.90 7.85
C PHE A 631 -31.42 -17.76 6.38
N HIS A 632 -31.25 -16.53 5.87
CA HIS A 632 -30.91 -16.24 4.47
C HIS A 632 -29.89 -15.11 4.37
N LYS A 633 -29.20 -15.02 3.21
CA LYS A 633 -28.52 -13.80 2.82
C LYS A 633 -29.56 -12.69 2.59
N ASP A 634 -29.28 -11.49 3.06
CA ASP A 634 -30.08 -10.32 2.66
C ASP A 634 -29.80 -9.98 1.19
N LYS A 635 -30.80 -10.20 0.36
CA LYS A 635 -30.78 -9.92 -1.08
C LYS A 635 -31.63 -8.72 -1.45
N SER A 636 -32.07 -7.92 -0.48
CA SER A 636 -32.92 -6.77 -0.71
C SER A 636 -32.30 -5.71 -1.63
N GLY A 637 -30.95 -5.66 -1.64
CA GLY A 637 -30.16 -4.80 -2.50
C GLY A 637 -30.08 -5.22 -3.98
N GLU A 638 -30.24 -6.51 -4.32
CA GLU A 638 -30.04 -7.02 -5.69
C GLU A 638 -30.99 -6.40 -6.74
N LYS A 639 -32.21 -6.13 -6.36
CA LYS A 639 -33.28 -5.61 -7.26
C LYS A 639 -33.29 -4.11 -7.41
N LYS A 640 -32.50 -3.38 -6.63
CA LYS A 640 -32.44 -1.92 -6.73
C LYS A 640 -31.66 -1.52 -7.96
N PRO A 641 -32.17 -0.60 -8.80
CA PRO A 641 -31.37 -0.08 -9.91
C PRO A 641 -30.09 0.56 -9.38
N GLU A 642 -29.02 0.53 -10.17
CA GLU A 642 -27.82 1.32 -9.90
C GLU A 642 -28.24 2.79 -10.06
N SER A 643 -28.46 3.52 -8.96
CA SER A 643 -28.79 4.94 -9.00
C SER A 643 -27.55 5.77 -8.75
N GLU A 644 -27.53 7.00 -9.30
CA GLU A 644 -26.47 8.00 -9.01
C GLU A 644 -26.52 8.47 -7.53
N ASP A 645 -27.57 8.10 -6.79
CA ASP A 645 -27.69 8.41 -5.37
C ASP A 645 -26.72 7.54 -4.54
N SER A 646 -26.00 8.21 -3.64
CA SER A 646 -24.85 7.70 -2.87
C SER A 646 -25.15 6.50 -1.95
N ASP A 647 -26.37 6.05 -1.82
CA ASP A 647 -26.79 5.01 -0.87
C ASP A 647 -26.94 3.60 -1.47
N SER A 648 -26.81 3.45 -2.80
CA SER A 648 -26.92 2.14 -3.44
C SER A 648 -25.54 1.53 -3.71
N LEU A 649 -25.30 0.29 -3.24
CA LEU A 649 -24.09 -0.46 -3.57
C LEU A 649 -24.01 -0.69 -5.09
N PRO A 650 -22.81 -0.56 -5.68
CA PRO A 650 -22.57 -0.95 -7.05
C PRO A 650 -22.92 -2.42 -7.28
N LEU A 651 -23.39 -2.76 -8.47
CA LEU A 651 -23.81 -4.12 -8.80
C LEU A 651 -22.76 -5.16 -8.46
N GLN A 652 -21.47 -4.90 -8.77
CA GLN A 652 -20.37 -5.82 -8.50
C GLN A 652 -20.03 -5.99 -7.01
N GLN A 653 -20.58 -5.20 -6.12
CA GLN A 653 -20.36 -5.30 -4.67
C GLN A 653 -21.59 -5.84 -3.93
N ARG A 654 -22.57 -6.35 -4.68
CA ARG A 654 -23.77 -7.01 -4.16
C ARG A 654 -23.56 -8.53 -4.09
N THR A 655 -24.61 -9.25 -3.74
CA THR A 655 -24.57 -10.68 -3.45
C THR A 655 -24.28 -11.57 -4.66
N ASP A 656 -24.35 -11.09 -5.90
CA ASP A 656 -24.06 -11.85 -7.12
C ASP A 656 -22.68 -12.51 -7.10
N PHE A 657 -21.63 -11.77 -6.72
CA PHE A 657 -20.29 -12.37 -6.57
C PHE A 657 -20.23 -13.43 -5.48
N THR A 658 -20.97 -13.19 -4.39
CA THR A 658 -20.98 -14.14 -3.27
C THR A 658 -21.69 -15.43 -3.63
N ASP A 659 -22.67 -15.41 -4.52
CA ASP A 659 -23.39 -16.60 -4.98
C ASP A 659 -22.53 -17.43 -5.96
N ALA A 660 -21.77 -16.77 -6.85
CA ALA A 660 -20.76 -17.45 -7.68
C ALA A 660 -19.67 -18.11 -6.81
N PHE A 661 -19.19 -17.41 -5.76
CA PHE A 661 -18.21 -17.95 -4.82
C PHE A 661 -18.76 -19.16 -4.03
N ASP A 662 -19.98 -19.06 -3.50
CA ASP A 662 -20.62 -20.16 -2.79
C ASP A 662 -20.70 -21.41 -3.66
N THR A 663 -21.12 -21.24 -4.92
CA THR A 663 -21.21 -22.33 -5.91
C THR A 663 -19.85 -22.95 -6.18
N LEU A 664 -18.81 -22.12 -6.35
CA LEU A 664 -17.44 -22.61 -6.54
C LEU A 664 -16.95 -23.43 -5.33
N TYR A 665 -17.07 -22.86 -4.13
CA TYR A 665 -16.55 -23.51 -2.92
C TYR A 665 -17.27 -24.82 -2.61
N LEU A 666 -18.61 -24.80 -2.66
CA LEU A 666 -19.42 -26.01 -2.43
C LEU A 666 -19.18 -27.06 -3.52
N GLY A 667 -19.01 -26.64 -4.77
CA GLY A 667 -18.65 -27.52 -5.86
C GLY A 667 -17.34 -28.25 -5.59
N VAL A 668 -16.29 -27.52 -5.24
CA VAL A 668 -14.99 -28.13 -4.91
C VAL A 668 -15.05 -29.01 -3.67
N LYS A 669 -15.78 -28.60 -2.63
CA LYS A 669 -15.87 -29.33 -1.37
C LYS A 669 -16.70 -30.60 -1.46
N LEU A 670 -17.87 -30.53 -2.09
CA LEU A 670 -18.84 -31.63 -2.07
C LEU A 670 -18.64 -32.63 -3.22
N PHE A 671 -18.21 -32.16 -4.39
CA PHE A 671 -18.09 -32.98 -5.59
C PHE A 671 -16.66 -33.42 -5.91
N LEU A 672 -15.63 -32.72 -5.39
CA LEU A 672 -14.24 -33.15 -5.49
C LEU A 672 -13.66 -33.62 -4.14
N GLY A 673 -14.48 -33.75 -3.11
CA GLY A 673 -14.09 -34.13 -1.74
C GLY A 673 -13.76 -35.62 -1.54
N GLY A 674 -13.95 -36.48 -2.53
CA GLY A 674 -13.57 -37.89 -2.47
C GLY A 674 -12.11 -38.08 -2.88
N TRP A 675 -11.22 -38.28 -1.93
CA TRP A 675 -9.85 -38.80 -2.02
C TRP A 675 -9.38 -39.24 -3.42
N GLY A 676 -8.86 -38.28 -4.20
CA GLY A 676 -8.06 -38.53 -5.38
C GLY A 676 -6.72 -37.83 -5.21
N TRP A 677 -5.82 -38.44 -4.45
CA TRP A 677 -4.42 -38.05 -4.44
C TRP A 677 -3.86 -38.25 -5.84
N VAL A 678 -3.69 -37.18 -6.61
CA VAL A 678 -2.74 -37.22 -7.71
C VAL A 678 -1.37 -37.19 -7.06
N VAL A 679 -0.80 -38.37 -6.87
CA VAL A 679 0.62 -38.51 -6.51
C VAL A 679 1.41 -37.87 -7.64
N MET A 680 2.04 -36.74 -7.36
CA MET A 680 3.01 -36.15 -8.28
C MET A 680 4.12 -37.19 -8.49
N PRO A 681 4.45 -37.58 -9.72
CA PRO A 681 5.59 -38.42 -9.94
C PRO A 681 6.84 -37.62 -9.49
N SER A 682 7.57 -38.17 -8.55
CA SER A 682 8.90 -37.70 -8.15
C SER A 682 9.80 -37.75 -9.38
N GLY A 683 9.92 -36.64 -10.08
CA GLY A 683 10.85 -36.47 -11.19
C GLY A 683 12.29 -36.49 -10.67
N ARG A 684 13.06 -37.42 -11.17
CA ARG A 684 14.52 -37.46 -11.11
C ARG A 684 15.13 -36.27 -11.83
#